data_e81d606cf8e198fc7f1b47150c13664a
#
_entry.id   e81d606cf8e198fc7f1b47150c13664a
#
_cell.length_a   1.000
_cell.length_b   1.000
_cell.length_c   1.000
_cell.angle_alpha   90.00
_cell.angle_beta   90.00
_cell.angle_gamma   90.00
#
_symmetry.space_group_name_H-M   'P 1'
#
loop_
_entity.id
_entity.type
_entity.pdbx_description
1 polymer ?
#
loop_
_entity_poly.entity_id
_entity_poly.type
_entity_poly.pdbx_seq_one_letter_code
_entity_poly.pdbx_strand_id
1 'polypeptide(L)'
;MSGRNPAPGGPGIEPRWTGGAKDAVGTAYAISSRIWFTLANGVNTEIYYPTIDCPQVRDLQYMVSDEETFFHDERRNTISTIELIDRGALGYKVTNTDPDGRYSIEKQIITDPHLNCLLIHTKFNVAPAWQGRLHLYVLCAPHLEIGGWHNNAEIIEAKGRLFLHAFRENTHLALAPSTRFSKLSCGYVGASDGWTDLAHNFKMDWQYDSALDGNVALTGEIDLSRGTEFTLGLAFGRSNHAAGATLFQSLCVPFQSNVNSFVEQWHRTRKRLAVVDMNHGKVSDRASCIFARSINLLLAHEDKLYPGAMIASLSIPWGEDKSDDELGGYHLVWTRDMVQGATALLAAGDTTTPLRAMIYLAIAQREDGGFYQNFWIDGDPYWTGVQLDEVAFPIILAWRLWKADALAQFDPAITVSRACAYLIREGSTTAEDRWEEAGGYSPSTLATNIAALICAAEMLEDRGDKHTADFVRTYADFLESHVEKWTVTNQGTLLPAVKRHYIRINPVVTQDGVLVDEDPDNGELTLANQKPGDRFRYPANEIVDHGFLELVRFGIRKPGDPLIEDSLKVIDAVLKVDTPAGPCWKRYNHDGYGQRGDGTSYKKWGVGHPWPLLTLERATYELAAGRNIDVYIRAAEGFATGVGLFPEQIWGLPDIPHEHMFFGKATGAAIPLLWAHAEYVKLLRSMIDNRVFDRIEPVAARYCNDNPRPVIEVWKMNRQVRKVTAGTLLRILAPAPFVLHWSDDEWNTPRDTSSTPTALGIEYVDIQVDPGQKAPLRFTFNWPEEQRWEGANYAVEVEHPAQTVAENSVAKSSSD
;
A
#
# COMPACT_ATOMS: atom_id res chain seq x y z
N MET A 1 36.69 -38.20 -8.36
CA MET A 1 36.23 -36.78 -8.32
C MET A 1 37.20 -36.05 -9.25
N SER A 2 36.83 -35.79 -10.50
CA SER A 2 37.53 -34.87 -11.38
C SER A 2 37.52 -33.51 -10.70
N GLY A 3 38.66 -32.82 -10.69
CA GLY A 3 38.77 -31.53 -9.96
C GLY A 3 37.67 -30.57 -10.40
N ARG A 4 36.98 -29.98 -9.44
CA ARG A 4 36.03 -28.92 -9.67
C ARG A 4 36.72 -27.76 -10.37
N ASN A 5 36.12 -27.21 -11.43
CA ASN A 5 36.60 -26.02 -12.13
C ASN A 5 35.83 -24.78 -11.62
N PRO A 6 36.30 -24.12 -10.54
CA PRO A 6 35.59 -22.96 -9.95
C PRO A 6 35.71 -21.72 -10.84
N ALA A 7 34.67 -20.89 -10.87
CA ALA A 7 34.68 -19.63 -11.59
C ALA A 7 35.68 -18.64 -10.98
N PRO A 8 36.42 -17.89 -11.80
CA PRO A 8 37.23 -16.74 -11.36
C PRO A 8 36.37 -15.48 -11.19
N GLY A 9 36.89 -14.45 -10.52
CA GLY A 9 36.29 -13.12 -10.47
C GLY A 9 35.27 -12.89 -9.37
N GLY A 10 35.30 -13.73 -8.30
CA GLY A 10 34.48 -13.47 -7.12
C GLY A 10 34.88 -12.18 -6.38
N PRO A 11 33.93 -11.51 -5.75
CA PRO A 11 32.52 -11.88 -5.52
C PRO A 11 31.53 -11.40 -6.63
N GLY A 12 32.00 -10.88 -7.77
CA GLY A 12 31.17 -10.26 -8.79
C GLY A 12 30.92 -8.76 -8.55
N ILE A 13 30.03 -8.16 -9.38
CA ILE A 13 29.66 -6.75 -9.24
C ILE A 13 28.58 -6.57 -8.17
N GLU A 14 28.39 -5.32 -7.71
CA GLU A 14 27.32 -4.95 -6.77
C GLU A 14 25.95 -5.41 -7.26
N PRO A 15 25.19 -6.18 -6.44
CA PRO A 15 23.89 -6.66 -6.84
C PRO A 15 22.86 -5.53 -6.87
N ARG A 16 21.86 -5.68 -7.72
CA ARG A 16 20.72 -4.76 -7.85
C ARG A 16 19.49 -5.55 -8.23
N TRP A 17 18.33 -5.04 -7.87
CA TRP A 17 17.05 -5.61 -8.25
C TRP A 17 16.65 -5.16 -9.68
N THR A 18 15.45 -5.53 -10.13
CA THR A 18 14.89 -5.00 -11.37
C THR A 18 13.97 -3.81 -11.09
N GLY A 19 13.61 -3.04 -12.12
CA GLY A 19 12.72 -1.88 -11.97
C GLY A 19 11.34 -2.22 -11.40
N GLY A 20 10.72 -1.28 -10.71
CA GLY A 20 9.41 -1.44 -10.07
C GLY A 20 8.24 -1.59 -11.05
N ALA A 21 8.40 -1.14 -12.30
CA ALA A 21 7.40 -1.20 -13.35
C ALA A 21 7.21 -2.64 -13.88
N LYS A 22 6.25 -3.39 -13.32
CA LYS A 22 5.93 -4.74 -13.78
C LYS A 22 4.82 -4.74 -14.81
N ASP A 23 4.93 -5.66 -15.77
CA ASP A 23 3.89 -5.91 -16.76
C ASP A 23 2.83 -6.88 -16.25
N ALA A 24 3.24 -7.86 -15.43
CA ALA A 24 2.35 -8.88 -14.89
C ALA A 24 2.86 -9.47 -13.57
N VAL A 25 1.93 -10.03 -12.79
CA VAL A 25 2.17 -10.78 -11.53
C VAL A 25 1.40 -12.08 -11.57
N GLY A 26 2.05 -13.19 -11.22
CA GLY A 26 1.44 -14.51 -11.26
C GLY A 26 1.73 -15.40 -10.06
N THR A 27 0.75 -16.25 -9.73
CA THR A 27 0.86 -17.32 -8.73
C THR A 27 -0.29 -18.29 -8.88
N ALA A 28 -0.15 -19.55 -8.46
CA ALA A 28 -1.27 -20.47 -8.26
C ALA A 28 -2.09 -20.05 -7.03
N TYR A 29 -3.36 -20.37 -7.01
CA TYR A 29 -4.20 -20.05 -5.86
C TYR A 29 -3.96 -20.97 -4.64
N ALA A 30 -3.55 -22.23 -4.87
CA ALA A 30 -3.36 -23.19 -3.79
C ALA A 30 -2.22 -22.79 -2.84
N ILE A 31 -2.46 -22.89 -1.54
CA ILE A 31 -1.50 -22.58 -0.47
C ILE A 31 -0.26 -23.48 -0.46
N SER A 32 -0.31 -24.65 -1.13
CA SER A 32 0.82 -25.57 -1.25
C SER A 32 1.85 -25.12 -2.28
N SER A 33 1.47 -24.29 -3.25
CA SER A 33 2.35 -23.68 -4.25
C SER A 33 2.78 -22.29 -3.76
N ARG A 34 3.88 -22.23 -3.03
CA ARG A 34 4.39 -21.00 -2.37
C ARG A 34 5.34 -20.23 -3.27
N ILE A 35 4.94 -20.02 -4.50
CA ILE A 35 5.71 -19.28 -5.50
C ILE A 35 4.83 -18.13 -6.02
N TRP A 36 5.41 -16.94 -6.10
CA TRP A 36 4.89 -15.80 -6.86
C TRP A 36 5.99 -15.36 -7.83
N PHE A 37 5.59 -14.80 -8.94
CA PHE A 37 6.53 -14.26 -9.91
C PHE A 37 6.02 -12.95 -10.51
N THR A 38 6.94 -12.13 -10.96
CA THR A 38 6.67 -10.92 -11.72
C THR A 38 7.23 -11.03 -13.12
N LEU A 39 6.66 -10.27 -14.06
CA LEU A 39 7.13 -10.14 -15.44
C LEU A 39 7.38 -8.67 -15.74
N ALA A 40 8.47 -8.37 -16.41
CA ALA A 40 8.74 -7.05 -16.98
C ALA A 40 9.59 -7.20 -18.24
N ASN A 41 9.30 -6.40 -19.29
CA ASN A 41 10.06 -6.42 -20.54
C ASN A 41 10.23 -7.83 -21.13
N GLY A 42 9.17 -8.64 -21.06
CA GLY A 42 9.16 -10.00 -21.63
C GLY A 42 9.90 -11.07 -20.84
N VAL A 43 10.49 -10.79 -19.68
CA VAL A 43 11.23 -11.76 -18.86
C VAL A 43 10.60 -11.94 -17.49
N ASN A 44 10.90 -13.08 -16.82
CA ASN A 44 10.60 -13.22 -15.40
C ASN A 44 11.57 -12.34 -14.61
N THR A 45 11.01 -11.51 -13.76
CA THR A 45 11.78 -10.71 -12.80
C THR A 45 11.69 -11.37 -11.43
N GLU A 46 11.40 -10.66 -10.36
CA GLU A 46 11.45 -11.26 -9.03
C GLU A 46 10.57 -12.50 -8.92
N ILE A 47 11.14 -13.58 -8.35
CA ILE A 47 10.43 -14.81 -7.99
C ILE A 47 10.52 -14.96 -6.49
N TYR A 48 9.37 -15.05 -5.81
CA TYR A 48 9.26 -15.07 -4.35
C TYR A 48 9.06 -16.48 -3.83
N TYR A 49 9.70 -16.81 -2.71
CA TYR A 49 9.59 -18.08 -1.98
C TYR A 49 10.24 -17.94 -0.58
N PRO A 50 9.79 -18.62 0.49
CA PRO A 50 8.54 -19.39 0.61
C PRO A 50 7.34 -18.51 0.94
N THR A 51 7.58 -17.23 1.10
CA THR A 51 6.62 -16.20 1.46
C THR A 51 6.64 -15.06 0.46
N ILE A 52 5.57 -14.28 0.43
CA ILE A 52 5.38 -13.23 -0.57
C ILE A 52 6.33 -12.02 -0.37
N ASP A 53 6.91 -11.87 0.81
CA ASP A 53 7.87 -10.82 1.16
C ASP A 53 9.33 -11.19 0.88
N CYS A 54 9.59 -12.44 0.43
CA CYS A 54 10.94 -12.95 0.20
C CYS A 54 11.24 -13.16 -1.30
N PRO A 55 11.65 -12.14 -2.07
CA PRO A 55 12.16 -12.32 -3.42
C PRO A 55 13.50 -13.08 -3.39
N GLN A 56 13.63 -14.12 -4.22
CA GLN A 56 14.75 -15.05 -4.24
C GLN A 56 15.53 -15.05 -5.56
N VAL A 57 14.99 -14.40 -6.58
CA VAL A 57 15.60 -14.32 -7.92
C VAL A 57 15.43 -12.89 -8.40
N ARG A 58 16.48 -12.32 -8.97
CA ARG A 58 16.44 -11.02 -9.62
C ARG A 58 15.78 -11.10 -11.00
N ASP A 59 16.28 -12.00 -11.85
CA ASP A 59 15.69 -12.28 -13.17
C ASP A 59 16.00 -13.70 -13.67
N LEU A 60 15.14 -14.16 -14.57
CA LEU A 60 15.28 -15.40 -15.33
C LEU A 60 14.86 -15.10 -16.78
N GLN A 61 15.79 -15.25 -17.71
CA GLN A 61 15.60 -14.92 -19.12
C GLN A 61 16.30 -15.88 -20.05
N TYR A 62 15.91 -15.86 -21.32
CA TYR A 62 16.67 -16.53 -22.38
C TYR A 62 17.65 -15.58 -23.06
N MET A 63 18.68 -16.17 -23.64
CA MET A 63 19.67 -15.52 -24.51
C MET A 63 19.79 -16.31 -25.80
N VAL A 64 20.04 -15.65 -26.92
CA VAL A 64 20.17 -16.25 -28.24
C VAL A 64 21.47 -15.80 -28.91
N SER A 65 22.20 -16.72 -29.47
CA SER A 65 23.40 -16.44 -30.29
C SER A 65 23.48 -17.37 -31.49
N ASP A 66 24.19 -16.92 -32.54
CA ASP A 66 24.60 -17.79 -33.67
C ASP A 66 26.05 -18.27 -33.54
N GLU A 67 26.68 -17.96 -32.42
CA GLU A 67 28.10 -18.24 -32.12
C GLU A 67 29.11 -17.57 -33.06
N GLU A 68 28.69 -16.63 -33.94
CA GLU A 68 29.55 -16.02 -34.95
C GLU A 68 29.41 -14.51 -35.06
N THR A 69 28.14 -13.99 -35.10
CA THR A 69 27.91 -12.62 -35.53
C THR A 69 27.08 -11.80 -34.55
N PHE A 70 26.26 -12.44 -33.70
CA PHE A 70 25.43 -11.69 -32.73
C PHE A 70 25.14 -12.48 -31.45
N PHE A 71 24.85 -11.72 -30.41
CA PHE A 71 24.31 -12.17 -29.14
C PHE A 71 23.15 -11.25 -28.73
N HIS A 72 22.02 -11.84 -28.34
CA HIS A 72 20.83 -11.17 -27.85
C HIS A 72 20.42 -11.67 -26.49
N ASP A 73 20.04 -10.80 -25.57
CA ASP A 73 19.20 -11.13 -24.43
C ASP A 73 17.74 -10.69 -24.66
N GLU A 74 16.78 -11.41 -24.08
CA GLU A 74 15.35 -11.12 -24.30
C GLU A 74 14.99 -9.70 -23.90
N ARG A 75 15.49 -9.24 -22.76
CA ARG A 75 15.09 -7.96 -22.16
C ARG A 75 15.47 -6.76 -23.05
N ARG A 76 16.64 -6.80 -23.69
CA ARG A 76 17.20 -5.65 -24.43
C ARG A 76 16.98 -5.70 -25.92
N ASN A 77 16.87 -6.91 -26.48
CA ASN A 77 16.99 -7.09 -27.92
C ASN A 77 15.71 -7.62 -28.56
N THR A 78 14.62 -7.80 -27.83
CA THR A 78 13.35 -8.30 -28.38
C THR A 78 12.19 -7.32 -28.16
N ILE A 79 11.19 -7.46 -29.02
CA ILE A 79 9.89 -6.81 -28.85
C ILE A 79 8.96 -7.82 -28.16
N SER A 80 8.44 -7.45 -27.00
CA SER A 80 7.65 -8.34 -26.15
C SER A 80 6.16 -8.02 -26.23
N THR A 81 5.34 -9.09 -26.22
CA THR A 81 3.89 -9.01 -26.00
C THR A 81 3.51 -9.93 -24.85
N ILE A 82 2.57 -9.51 -24.01
CA ILE A 82 2.10 -10.28 -22.86
C ILE A 82 0.58 -10.39 -22.92
N GLU A 83 0.10 -11.63 -22.86
CA GLU A 83 -1.31 -11.98 -22.86
C GLU A 83 -1.61 -12.96 -21.70
N LEU A 84 -2.86 -13.03 -21.31
CA LEU A 84 -3.29 -14.03 -20.34
C LEU A 84 -3.47 -15.40 -20.97
N ILE A 85 -3.10 -16.46 -20.28
CA ILE A 85 -3.48 -17.83 -20.64
C ILE A 85 -5.00 -17.99 -20.50
N ASP A 86 -5.58 -17.44 -19.44
CA ASP A 86 -7.02 -17.45 -19.16
C ASP A 86 -7.44 -16.13 -18.48
N ARG A 87 -8.62 -15.61 -18.83
CA ARG A 87 -9.12 -14.33 -18.27
C ARG A 87 -9.35 -14.35 -16.76
N GLY A 88 -9.52 -15.54 -16.19
CA GLY A 88 -9.81 -15.76 -14.77
C GLY A 88 -8.61 -16.19 -13.94
N ALA A 89 -7.41 -16.28 -14.50
CA ALA A 89 -6.22 -16.78 -13.82
C ALA A 89 -5.02 -15.86 -14.01
N LEU A 90 -4.01 -15.97 -13.12
CA LEU A 90 -2.79 -15.15 -13.14
C LEU A 90 -1.61 -15.94 -13.75
N GLY A 91 -1.84 -16.50 -14.94
CA GLY A 91 -0.85 -17.14 -15.79
C GLY A 91 -0.78 -16.43 -17.15
N TYR A 92 0.40 -16.42 -17.78
CA TYR A 92 0.66 -15.53 -18.90
C TYR A 92 1.28 -16.23 -20.09
N LYS A 93 0.93 -15.78 -21.29
CA LYS A 93 1.64 -16.06 -22.54
C LYS A 93 2.49 -14.84 -22.88
N VAL A 94 3.78 -15.04 -23.03
CA VAL A 94 4.75 -14.01 -23.42
C VAL A 94 5.34 -14.41 -24.76
N THR A 95 5.40 -13.49 -25.71
CA THR A 95 6.07 -13.67 -26.99
C THR A 95 7.14 -12.59 -27.15
N ASN A 96 8.39 -13.02 -27.24
CA ASN A 96 9.55 -12.18 -27.48
C ASN A 96 10.02 -12.37 -28.93
N THR A 97 9.96 -11.34 -29.74
CA THR A 97 10.27 -11.40 -31.17
C THR A 97 11.52 -10.60 -31.47
N ASP A 98 12.47 -11.20 -32.15
CA ASP A 98 13.62 -10.53 -32.72
C ASP A 98 13.17 -9.50 -33.75
N PRO A 99 13.59 -8.22 -33.67
CA PRO A 99 13.21 -7.17 -34.62
C PRO A 99 13.55 -7.50 -36.08
N ASP A 100 14.63 -8.27 -36.33
CA ASP A 100 15.06 -8.69 -37.65
C ASP A 100 14.36 -9.96 -38.15
N GLY A 101 13.48 -10.54 -37.33
CA GLY A 101 12.68 -11.71 -37.70
C GLY A 101 13.43 -13.03 -37.79
N ARG A 102 14.62 -13.14 -37.20
CA ARG A 102 15.43 -14.39 -37.19
C ARG A 102 14.79 -15.46 -36.31
N TYR A 103 14.15 -15.05 -35.18
CA TYR A 103 13.50 -15.96 -34.24
C TYR A 103 12.38 -15.30 -33.48
N SER A 104 11.55 -16.11 -32.82
CA SER A 104 10.68 -15.70 -31.72
C SER A 104 10.67 -16.76 -30.62
N ILE A 105 10.49 -16.31 -29.37
CA ILE A 105 10.38 -17.17 -28.19
C ILE A 105 8.97 -16.98 -27.63
N GLU A 106 8.14 -18.02 -27.76
CA GLU A 106 6.82 -18.07 -27.11
C GLU A 106 6.95 -18.81 -25.79
N LYS A 107 6.44 -18.20 -24.71
CA LYS A 107 6.47 -18.74 -23.34
C LYS A 107 5.07 -18.77 -22.77
N GLN A 108 4.65 -19.89 -22.19
CA GLN A 108 3.51 -19.94 -21.28
C GLN A 108 4.03 -20.12 -19.85
N ILE A 109 3.69 -19.21 -18.96
CA ILE A 109 4.29 -19.08 -17.64
C ILE A 109 3.21 -19.24 -16.58
N ILE A 110 3.37 -20.24 -15.71
CA ILE A 110 2.54 -20.50 -14.53
C ILE A 110 3.44 -20.97 -13.38
N THR A 111 2.96 -20.92 -12.15
CA THR A 111 3.53 -21.76 -11.10
C THR A 111 2.87 -23.13 -11.12
N ASP A 112 3.60 -24.17 -10.73
CA ASP A 112 3.00 -25.48 -10.51
C ASP A 112 1.81 -25.34 -9.54
N PRO A 113 0.64 -25.92 -9.84
CA PRO A 113 -0.55 -25.75 -9.03
C PRO A 113 -0.45 -26.28 -7.59
N HIS A 114 0.56 -27.12 -7.28
CA HIS A 114 0.70 -27.80 -6.00
C HIS A 114 2.11 -27.78 -5.40
N LEU A 115 3.13 -27.58 -6.22
CA LEU A 115 4.53 -27.64 -5.82
C LEU A 115 5.22 -26.26 -5.92
N ASN A 116 6.33 -26.09 -5.20
CA ASN A 116 7.10 -24.86 -5.21
C ASN A 116 8.01 -24.77 -6.45
N CYS A 117 7.39 -24.70 -7.62
CA CYS A 117 8.07 -24.67 -8.91
C CYS A 117 7.42 -23.67 -9.88
N LEU A 118 8.23 -22.79 -10.47
CA LEU A 118 7.84 -21.99 -11.63
C LEU A 118 8.02 -22.86 -12.88
N LEU A 119 7.03 -22.87 -13.77
CA LEU A 119 7.03 -23.60 -15.02
C LEU A 119 6.89 -22.65 -16.21
N ILE A 120 7.85 -22.70 -17.13
CA ILE A 120 7.89 -21.91 -18.36
C ILE A 120 7.90 -22.86 -19.54
N HIS A 121 6.75 -23.06 -20.17
CA HIS A 121 6.65 -23.84 -21.40
C HIS A 121 7.05 -22.97 -22.58
N THR A 122 8.15 -23.32 -23.21
CA THR A 122 8.84 -22.52 -24.22
C THR A 122 8.79 -23.18 -25.57
N LYS A 123 8.45 -22.40 -26.59
CA LYS A 123 8.58 -22.75 -28.00
C LYS A 123 9.51 -21.76 -28.69
N PHE A 124 10.65 -22.24 -29.15
CA PHE A 124 11.64 -21.46 -29.87
C PHE A 124 11.41 -21.58 -31.37
N ASN A 125 10.82 -20.60 -32.00
CA ASN A 125 10.53 -20.55 -33.42
C ASN A 125 11.70 -19.87 -34.13
N VAL A 126 12.34 -20.61 -35.06
CA VAL A 126 13.50 -20.14 -35.81
C VAL A 126 13.14 -20.03 -37.29
N ALA A 127 13.46 -18.86 -37.88
CA ALA A 127 13.24 -18.64 -39.31
C ALA A 127 14.03 -19.67 -40.18
N PRO A 128 13.51 -20.12 -41.34
CA PRO A 128 14.14 -21.18 -42.15
C PRO A 128 15.63 -20.95 -42.47
N ALA A 129 16.03 -19.71 -42.73
CA ALA A 129 17.42 -19.34 -43.04
C ALA A 129 18.38 -19.47 -41.83
N TRP A 130 17.85 -19.58 -40.61
CA TRP A 130 18.60 -19.62 -39.36
C TRP A 130 18.51 -20.99 -38.65
N GLN A 131 17.76 -21.95 -39.22
CA GLN A 131 17.61 -23.28 -38.63
C GLN A 131 18.98 -23.99 -38.49
N GLY A 132 19.20 -24.57 -37.30
CA GLY A 132 20.46 -25.24 -36.95
C GLY A 132 21.66 -24.31 -36.71
N ARG A 133 21.43 -22.96 -36.72
CA ARG A 133 22.47 -21.96 -36.49
C ARG A 133 22.30 -21.23 -35.19
N LEU A 134 21.11 -21.22 -34.63
CA LEU A 134 20.83 -20.47 -33.39
C LEU A 134 20.89 -21.39 -32.18
N HIS A 135 21.55 -20.90 -31.15
CA HIS A 135 21.70 -21.49 -29.84
C HIS A 135 20.87 -20.74 -28.84
N LEU A 136 20.18 -21.47 -27.96
CA LEU A 136 19.32 -20.90 -26.93
C LEU A 136 19.90 -21.19 -25.54
N TYR A 137 20.13 -20.15 -24.78
CA TYR A 137 20.68 -20.24 -23.43
C TYR A 137 19.63 -19.72 -22.43
N VAL A 138 19.63 -20.24 -21.19
CA VAL A 138 18.93 -19.67 -20.05
C VAL A 138 19.94 -19.02 -19.12
N LEU A 139 19.59 -17.83 -18.59
CA LEU A 139 20.31 -17.13 -17.55
C LEU A 139 19.39 -16.91 -16.36
N CYS A 140 19.86 -17.26 -15.16
CA CYS A 140 19.18 -16.99 -13.89
C CYS A 140 20.14 -16.30 -12.93
N ALA A 141 19.69 -15.20 -12.33
CA ALA A 141 20.41 -14.44 -11.31
C ALA A 141 19.77 -14.68 -9.93
N PRO A 142 20.25 -15.61 -9.11
CA PRO A 142 19.77 -15.83 -7.75
C PRO A 142 20.08 -14.64 -6.85
N HIS A 143 19.11 -14.21 -6.06
CA HIS A 143 19.24 -13.24 -4.96
C HIS A 143 18.58 -13.83 -3.72
N LEU A 144 19.09 -14.98 -3.29
CA LEU A 144 18.49 -15.77 -2.20
C LEU A 144 18.56 -15.03 -0.87
N GLU A 145 17.56 -15.23 -0.02
CA GLU A 145 17.41 -14.54 1.27
C GLU A 145 17.45 -13.01 1.10
N ILE A 146 16.71 -12.52 0.10
CA ILE A 146 16.54 -11.09 -0.23
C ILE A 146 17.89 -10.39 -0.48
N GLY A 147 18.83 -11.06 -1.17
CA GLY A 147 20.12 -10.43 -1.43
C GLY A 147 20.95 -11.13 -2.49
N GLY A 148 21.67 -10.33 -3.28
CA GLY A 148 22.58 -10.84 -4.29
C GLY A 148 23.97 -11.23 -3.80
N TRP A 149 24.40 -10.71 -2.64
CA TRP A 149 25.64 -11.14 -2.00
C TRP A 149 25.50 -12.50 -1.31
N HIS A 150 26.61 -13.20 -1.10
CA HIS A 150 26.70 -14.47 -0.37
C HIS A 150 25.89 -15.62 -0.97
N ASN A 151 25.53 -15.54 -2.25
CA ASN A 151 24.93 -16.66 -2.96
C ASN A 151 26.02 -17.65 -3.40
N ASN A 152 25.63 -18.91 -3.49
CA ASN A 152 26.48 -19.99 -3.97
C ASN A 152 25.81 -20.67 -5.16
N ALA A 153 26.57 -21.03 -6.17
CA ALA A 153 26.11 -21.71 -7.37
C ALA A 153 26.97 -22.93 -7.66
N GLU A 154 26.35 -24.04 -8.04
CA GLU A 154 27.03 -25.26 -8.45
C GLU A 154 26.20 -26.08 -9.44
N ILE A 155 26.88 -26.95 -10.21
CA ILE A 155 26.25 -27.94 -11.07
C ILE A 155 26.07 -29.24 -10.28
N ILE A 156 24.84 -29.76 -10.26
CA ILE A 156 24.53 -31.03 -9.58
C ILE A 156 24.14 -32.10 -10.62
N GLU A 157 24.66 -33.29 -10.43
CA GLU A 157 24.25 -34.49 -11.16
C GLU A 157 23.37 -35.37 -10.25
N ALA A 158 22.14 -35.63 -10.70
CA ALA A 158 21.23 -36.57 -10.05
C ALA A 158 20.80 -37.67 -11.04
N LYS A 159 21.34 -38.89 -10.90
CA LYS A 159 21.01 -40.06 -11.70
C LYS A 159 21.06 -39.81 -13.21
N GLY A 160 22.14 -39.22 -13.69
CA GLY A 160 22.40 -38.93 -15.11
C GLY A 160 21.67 -37.71 -15.67
N ARG A 161 21.05 -36.90 -14.80
CA ARG A 161 20.52 -35.58 -15.15
C ARG A 161 21.29 -34.48 -14.43
N LEU A 162 21.76 -33.51 -15.20
CA LEU A 162 22.38 -32.30 -14.67
C LEU A 162 21.34 -31.22 -14.47
N PHE A 163 21.46 -30.46 -13.37
CA PHE A 163 20.71 -29.25 -13.12
C PHE A 163 21.60 -28.16 -12.48
N LEU A 164 21.26 -26.93 -12.72
CA LEU A 164 21.87 -25.77 -12.11
C LEU A 164 21.28 -25.58 -10.71
N HIS A 165 22.11 -25.36 -9.71
CA HIS A 165 21.75 -25.23 -8.33
C HIS A 165 22.34 -23.96 -7.73
N ALA A 166 21.52 -23.19 -7.03
CA ALA A 166 21.99 -22.11 -6.18
C ALA A 166 21.51 -22.31 -4.74
N PHE A 167 22.28 -21.81 -3.76
CA PHE A 167 21.88 -21.90 -2.35
C PHE A 167 22.49 -20.78 -1.52
N ARG A 168 21.76 -20.41 -0.50
CA ARG A 168 22.18 -19.55 0.59
C ARG A 168 21.44 -20.00 1.83
N GLU A 169 22.14 -20.24 2.94
CA GLU A 169 21.55 -20.74 4.19
C GLU A 169 20.67 -21.99 3.97
N ASN A 170 19.38 -21.92 4.24
CA ASN A 170 18.40 -23.01 4.08
C ASN A 170 17.55 -22.89 2.80
N THR A 171 17.81 -21.91 1.94
CA THR A 171 17.10 -21.75 0.68
C THR A 171 17.94 -22.29 -0.48
N HIS A 172 17.36 -23.24 -1.19
CA HIS A 172 17.97 -23.92 -2.33
C HIS A 172 17.06 -23.76 -3.55
N LEU A 173 17.66 -23.38 -4.68
CA LEU A 173 17.05 -23.25 -6.00
C LEU A 173 17.60 -24.31 -6.95
N ALA A 174 16.75 -24.97 -7.72
CA ALA A 174 17.12 -25.91 -8.77
C ALA A 174 16.47 -25.50 -10.10
N LEU A 175 17.28 -25.47 -11.20
CA LEU A 175 16.85 -25.05 -12.52
C LEU A 175 17.23 -26.09 -13.58
N ALA A 176 16.27 -26.61 -14.34
CA ALA A 176 16.52 -27.48 -15.48
C ALA A 176 15.37 -27.45 -16.50
N PRO A 177 15.66 -27.73 -17.79
CA PRO A 177 14.63 -27.97 -18.80
C PRO A 177 14.11 -29.42 -18.73
N SER A 178 12.94 -29.68 -19.28
CA SER A 178 12.40 -31.04 -19.50
C SER A 178 13.23 -31.83 -20.51
N THR A 179 13.99 -31.16 -21.38
CA THR A 179 15.03 -31.72 -22.24
C THR A 179 16.33 -31.89 -21.43
N ARG A 180 17.46 -31.49 -21.97
CA ARG A 180 18.75 -31.47 -21.29
C ARG A 180 19.47 -30.15 -21.56
N PHE A 181 20.45 -29.84 -20.76
CA PHE A 181 21.47 -28.87 -21.10
C PHE A 181 22.57 -29.52 -21.92
N SER A 182 23.08 -28.82 -22.94
CA SER A 182 24.26 -29.19 -23.71
C SER A 182 25.55 -28.67 -23.08
N LYS A 183 25.48 -27.42 -22.51
CA LYS A 183 26.56 -26.78 -21.76
C LYS A 183 25.99 -26.16 -20.49
N LEU A 184 26.80 -26.06 -19.45
CA LEU A 184 26.44 -25.46 -18.13
C LEU A 184 27.60 -24.65 -17.59
N SER A 185 27.30 -23.54 -16.94
CA SER A 185 28.28 -22.73 -16.20
C SER A 185 27.66 -22.03 -15.03
N CYS A 186 28.41 -21.93 -13.92
CA CYS A 186 28.14 -21.09 -12.76
C CYS A 186 29.21 -20.01 -12.69
N GLY A 187 28.86 -18.74 -12.76
CA GLY A 187 29.81 -17.64 -12.76
C GLY A 187 29.43 -16.51 -11.84
N TYR A 188 30.34 -15.58 -11.67
CA TYR A 188 30.09 -14.33 -10.93
C TYR A 188 29.61 -13.24 -11.90
N VAL A 189 28.52 -12.55 -11.53
CA VAL A 189 27.92 -11.52 -12.35
C VAL A 189 28.92 -10.42 -12.71
N GLY A 190 29.02 -10.12 -14.03
CA GLY A 190 29.92 -9.10 -14.58
C GLY A 190 31.39 -9.50 -14.66
N ALA A 191 31.74 -10.75 -14.30
CA ALA A 191 33.14 -11.24 -14.30
C ALA A 191 33.30 -12.55 -15.06
N SER A 192 32.53 -13.58 -14.73
CA SER A 192 32.66 -14.92 -15.30
C SER A 192 31.31 -15.60 -15.58
N ASP A 193 30.23 -14.84 -15.55
CA ASP A 193 28.90 -15.33 -15.90
C ASP A 193 28.72 -15.52 -17.41
N GLY A 194 27.70 -16.29 -17.78
CA GLY A 194 27.47 -16.62 -19.20
C GLY A 194 26.99 -15.45 -20.06
N TRP A 195 26.42 -14.40 -19.46
CA TRP A 195 26.10 -13.18 -20.22
C TRP A 195 27.38 -12.45 -20.63
N THR A 196 28.33 -12.34 -19.71
CA THR A 196 29.67 -11.73 -19.97
C THR A 196 30.46 -12.53 -21.01
N ASP A 197 30.42 -13.88 -20.94
CA ASP A 197 31.05 -14.77 -21.93
C ASP A 197 30.47 -14.57 -23.33
N LEU A 198 29.15 -14.70 -23.48
CA LEU A 198 28.45 -14.51 -24.75
C LEU A 198 28.57 -13.09 -25.31
N ALA A 199 28.61 -12.07 -24.48
CA ALA A 199 28.83 -10.68 -24.92
C ALA A 199 30.24 -10.45 -25.45
N HIS A 200 31.21 -11.25 -25.03
CA HIS A 200 32.61 -11.10 -25.44
C HIS A 200 32.87 -11.64 -26.88
N ASN A 201 32.35 -12.85 -27.20
CA ASN A 201 32.66 -13.51 -28.47
C ASN A 201 31.50 -14.32 -29.06
N PHE A 202 30.25 -14.11 -28.57
CA PHE A 202 29.04 -14.77 -29.01
C PHE A 202 28.95 -16.28 -28.69
N LYS A 203 29.93 -16.85 -27.96
CA LYS A 203 30.00 -18.29 -27.63
C LYS A 203 30.02 -18.49 -26.14
N MET A 204 29.44 -19.61 -25.70
CA MET A 204 29.57 -20.09 -24.33
C MET A 204 30.84 -20.97 -24.25
N ASP A 205 31.96 -20.31 -24.04
CA ASP A 205 33.27 -20.98 -23.93
C ASP A 205 33.66 -21.23 -22.47
N TRP A 206 33.13 -20.44 -21.55
CA TRP A 206 33.37 -20.57 -20.12
C TRP A 206 32.43 -21.57 -19.48
N GLN A 207 32.99 -22.67 -18.96
CA GLN A 207 32.22 -23.70 -18.28
C GLN A 207 32.83 -23.97 -16.91
N TYR A 208 32.24 -23.32 -15.91
CA TYR A 208 32.66 -23.42 -14.51
C TYR A 208 31.65 -24.27 -13.74
N ASP A 209 32.15 -25.17 -12.88
CA ASP A 209 31.30 -26.06 -12.07
C ASP A 209 30.68 -25.39 -10.87
N SER A 210 31.29 -24.28 -10.38
CA SER A 210 30.84 -23.58 -9.19
C SER A 210 31.32 -22.13 -9.12
N ALA A 211 30.51 -21.28 -8.47
CA ALA A 211 30.85 -19.94 -8.01
C ALA A 211 30.29 -19.78 -6.58
N LEU A 212 31.14 -19.49 -5.61
CA LEU A 212 30.79 -19.53 -4.19
C LEU A 212 30.97 -18.15 -3.54
N ASP A 213 30.04 -17.81 -2.63
CA ASP A 213 30.11 -16.61 -1.80
C ASP A 213 30.17 -15.30 -2.59
N GLY A 214 29.15 -15.04 -3.40
CA GLY A 214 29.12 -13.81 -4.21
C GLY A 214 27.80 -13.55 -4.91
N ASN A 215 27.81 -12.55 -5.78
CA ASN A 215 26.73 -12.28 -6.72
C ASN A 215 26.93 -13.21 -7.94
N VAL A 216 26.13 -14.27 -7.98
CA VAL A 216 26.33 -15.39 -8.91
C VAL A 216 25.24 -15.46 -9.97
N ALA A 217 25.55 -16.09 -11.11
CA ALA A 217 24.60 -16.39 -12.15
C ALA A 217 24.73 -17.85 -12.60
N LEU A 218 23.58 -18.43 -12.95
CA LEU A 218 23.43 -19.77 -13.47
C LEU A 218 23.17 -19.67 -14.98
N THR A 219 23.96 -20.35 -15.83
CA THR A 219 23.80 -20.34 -17.28
C THR A 219 23.77 -21.75 -17.83
N GLY A 220 22.85 -22.03 -18.77
CA GLY A 220 22.76 -23.32 -19.43
C GLY A 220 22.32 -23.22 -20.88
N GLU A 221 23.01 -23.85 -21.79
CA GLU A 221 22.59 -24.03 -23.18
C GLU A 221 21.55 -25.15 -23.28
N ILE A 222 20.39 -24.85 -23.90
CA ILE A 222 19.30 -25.83 -24.09
C ILE A 222 19.62 -26.76 -25.25
N ASP A 223 19.58 -28.08 -25.01
CA ASP A 223 19.70 -29.07 -26.09
C ASP A 223 18.43 -29.08 -26.96
N LEU A 224 18.51 -28.47 -28.12
CA LEU A 224 17.46 -28.39 -29.14
C LEU A 224 17.47 -29.53 -30.14
N SER A 225 18.37 -30.53 -30.00
CA SER A 225 18.51 -31.66 -30.96
C SER A 225 17.25 -32.52 -31.06
N ARG A 226 16.38 -32.52 -30.05
CA ARG A 226 15.12 -33.28 -30.01
C ARG A 226 13.88 -32.45 -30.28
N GLY A 227 14.04 -31.17 -30.57
CA GLY A 227 12.93 -30.24 -30.82
C GLY A 227 13.15 -28.90 -30.16
N THR A 228 12.36 -27.90 -30.57
CA THR A 228 12.45 -26.53 -30.11
C THR A 228 11.36 -26.19 -29.10
N GLU A 229 10.64 -27.18 -28.58
CA GLU A 229 9.56 -27.03 -27.59
C GLU A 229 9.90 -27.84 -26.34
N PHE A 230 9.89 -27.17 -25.17
CA PHE A 230 10.26 -27.77 -23.89
C PHE A 230 9.64 -26.98 -22.73
N THR A 231 9.70 -27.53 -21.53
CA THR A 231 9.33 -26.81 -20.29
C THR A 231 10.58 -26.59 -19.45
N LEU A 232 10.87 -25.34 -19.10
CA LEU A 232 11.86 -24.97 -18.11
C LEU A 232 11.19 -24.93 -16.73
N GLY A 233 11.81 -25.59 -15.74
CA GLY A 233 11.37 -25.53 -14.34
C GLY A 233 12.40 -24.85 -13.47
N LEU A 234 11.95 -23.98 -12.55
CA LEU A 234 12.73 -23.41 -11.47
C LEU A 234 12.02 -23.72 -10.16
N ALA A 235 12.64 -24.51 -9.30
CA ALA A 235 12.02 -25.01 -8.07
C ALA A 235 12.85 -24.63 -6.85
N PHE A 236 12.15 -24.49 -5.72
CA PHE A 236 12.75 -24.19 -4.42
C PHE A 236 12.55 -25.31 -3.41
N GLY A 237 13.46 -25.40 -2.44
CA GLY A 237 13.41 -26.33 -1.33
C GLY A 237 14.39 -25.96 -0.23
N ARG A 238 14.33 -26.64 0.90
CA ARG A 238 15.25 -26.46 2.04
C ARG A 238 16.55 -27.28 1.96
N SER A 239 16.78 -27.91 0.85
CA SER A 239 18.02 -28.64 0.50
C SER A 239 18.06 -28.83 -1.01
N ASN A 240 19.24 -29.16 -1.55
CA ASN A 240 19.42 -29.53 -2.95
C ASN A 240 18.54 -30.72 -3.35
N HIS A 241 18.36 -31.70 -2.46
CA HIS A 241 17.50 -32.87 -2.69
C HIS A 241 16.01 -32.46 -2.77
N ALA A 242 15.55 -31.57 -1.89
CA ALA A 242 14.17 -31.10 -1.89
C ALA A 242 13.89 -30.26 -3.15
N ALA A 243 14.76 -29.30 -3.49
CA ALA A 243 14.62 -28.49 -4.69
C ALA A 243 14.66 -29.34 -5.97
N GLY A 244 15.64 -30.26 -6.08
CA GLY A 244 15.75 -31.18 -7.22
C GLY A 244 14.56 -32.13 -7.33
N ALA A 245 14.06 -32.69 -6.22
CA ALA A 245 12.87 -33.55 -6.24
C ALA A 245 11.63 -32.78 -6.70
N THR A 246 11.39 -31.59 -6.17
CA THR A 246 10.28 -30.70 -6.57
C THR A 246 10.36 -30.38 -8.06
N LEU A 247 11.54 -30.00 -8.56
CA LEU A 247 11.80 -29.69 -9.96
C LEU A 247 11.40 -30.85 -10.88
N PHE A 248 11.94 -32.03 -10.62
CA PHE A 248 11.70 -33.17 -11.50
C PHE A 248 10.26 -33.72 -11.37
N GLN A 249 9.62 -33.63 -10.19
CA GLN A 249 8.21 -33.98 -10.06
C GLN A 249 7.33 -33.05 -10.91
N SER A 250 7.57 -31.74 -10.86
CA SER A 250 6.83 -30.77 -11.68
C SER A 250 7.06 -30.98 -13.17
N LEU A 251 8.30 -31.27 -13.61
CA LEU A 251 8.63 -31.48 -15.00
C LEU A 251 8.13 -32.83 -15.56
N CYS A 252 7.82 -33.81 -14.70
CA CYS A 252 7.26 -35.09 -15.11
C CYS A 252 5.76 -35.05 -15.45
N VAL A 253 5.06 -34.01 -14.98
CA VAL A 253 3.64 -33.79 -15.32
C VAL A 253 3.54 -33.05 -16.65
N PRO A 254 2.68 -33.49 -17.59
CA PRO A 254 2.46 -32.77 -18.84
C PRO A 254 2.05 -31.31 -18.56
N PHE A 255 2.71 -30.37 -19.20
CA PHE A 255 2.49 -28.93 -18.92
C PHE A 255 1.02 -28.52 -19.02
N GLN A 256 0.28 -29.00 -20.05
CA GLN A 256 -1.14 -28.71 -20.22
C GLN A 256 -2.00 -29.18 -19.04
N SER A 257 -1.61 -30.28 -18.38
CA SER A 257 -2.31 -30.76 -17.18
C SER A 257 -2.12 -29.80 -16.00
N ASN A 258 -0.90 -29.24 -15.86
CA ASN A 258 -0.62 -28.22 -14.86
C ASN A 258 -1.40 -26.94 -15.16
N VAL A 259 -1.46 -26.48 -16.43
CA VAL A 259 -2.28 -25.32 -16.86
C VAL A 259 -3.75 -25.54 -16.49
N ASN A 260 -4.32 -26.69 -16.81
CA ASN A 260 -5.72 -26.97 -16.53
C ASN A 260 -6.03 -26.90 -15.03
N SER A 261 -5.18 -27.52 -14.19
CA SER A 261 -5.32 -27.47 -12.73
C SER A 261 -5.11 -26.06 -12.18
N PHE A 262 -4.14 -25.32 -12.69
CA PHE A 262 -3.88 -23.92 -12.32
C PHE A 262 -5.08 -23.02 -12.60
N VAL A 263 -5.64 -23.09 -13.80
CA VAL A 263 -6.81 -22.30 -14.22
C VAL A 263 -8.04 -22.70 -13.41
N GLU A 264 -8.26 -24.02 -13.17
CA GLU A 264 -9.40 -24.49 -12.39
C GLU A 264 -9.39 -23.97 -10.95
N GLN A 265 -8.23 -23.87 -10.29
CA GLN A 265 -8.11 -23.31 -8.93
C GLN A 265 -8.66 -21.89 -8.88
N TRP A 266 -8.27 -21.02 -9.81
CA TRP A 266 -8.74 -19.66 -9.92
C TRP A 266 -10.24 -19.56 -10.24
N HIS A 267 -10.73 -20.36 -11.18
CA HIS A 267 -12.15 -20.40 -11.54
C HIS A 267 -13.01 -20.89 -10.37
N ARG A 268 -12.55 -21.89 -9.62
CA ARG A 268 -13.26 -22.43 -8.46
C ARG A 268 -13.37 -21.39 -7.35
N THR A 269 -12.31 -20.62 -7.12
CA THR A 269 -12.29 -19.52 -6.15
C THR A 269 -13.28 -18.44 -6.54
N ARG A 270 -13.25 -17.99 -7.79
CA ARG A 270 -14.19 -16.96 -8.28
C ARG A 270 -15.67 -17.39 -8.17
N LYS A 271 -15.98 -18.68 -8.34
CA LYS A 271 -17.36 -19.18 -8.15
C LYS A 271 -17.82 -19.10 -6.69
N ARG A 272 -16.93 -19.03 -5.72
CA ARG A 272 -17.26 -18.88 -4.29
C ARG A 272 -17.53 -17.42 -3.92
N LEU A 273 -16.94 -16.49 -4.65
CA LEU A 273 -17.23 -15.08 -4.45
C LEU A 273 -18.67 -14.87 -4.92
N ALA A 274 -19.50 -14.24 -4.08
CA ALA A 274 -20.81 -13.79 -4.51
C ALA A 274 -20.58 -12.78 -5.63
N VAL A 275 -20.59 -13.25 -6.86
CA VAL A 275 -20.29 -12.43 -8.03
C VAL A 275 -21.27 -11.29 -8.03
N VAL A 276 -20.77 -10.10 -7.73
CA VAL A 276 -21.49 -8.87 -8.03
C VAL A 276 -21.82 -8.96 -9.51
N ASP A 277 -23.10 -9.09 -9.83
CA ASP A 277 -23.52 -9.26 -11.22
C ASP A 277 -23.20 -7.99 -12.00
N MET A 278 -22.05 -8.00 -12.67
CA MET A 278 -21.57 -6.90 -13.50
C MET A 278 -22.38 -6.74 -14.80
N ASN A 279 -23.32 -7.67 -15.09
CA ASN A 279 -24.10 -7.69 -16.32
C ASN A 279 -25.27 -6.69 -16.36
N HIS A 280 -25.41 -5.80 -15.39
CA HIS A 280 -26.51 -4.82 -15.36
C HIS A 280 -26.40 -3.68 -16.39
N GLY A 281 -25.52 -3.79 -17.39
CA GLY A 281 -25.38 -2.76 -18.43
C GLY A 281 -24.77 -1.44 -17.96
N LYS A 282 -24.37 -1.34 -16.69
CA LYS A 282 -23.72 -0.15 -16.10
C LYS A 282 -22.21 -0.15 -16.26
N VAL A 283 -21.60 -1.27 -16.62
CA VAL A 283 -20.17 -1.48 -16.64
C VAL A 283 -19.73 -1.99 -18.02
N SER A 284 -18.66 -1.42 -18.59
CA SER A 284 -18.10 -1.87 -19.87
C SER A 284 -17.43 -3.26 -19.73
N ASP A 285 -17.27 -3.97 -20.85
CA ASP A 285 -16.55 -5.25 -20.87
C ASP A 285 -15.11 -5.10 -20.36
N ARG A 286 -14.45 -3.98 -20.69
CA ARG A 286 -13.09 -3.67 -20.20
C ARG A 286 -13.08 -3.50 -18.70
N ALA A 287 -13.99 -2.71 -18.15
CA ALA A 287 -14.12 -2.51 -16.71
C ALA A 287 -14.38 -3.83 -15.98
N SER A 288 -15.26 -4.68 -16.53
CA SER A 288 -15.53 -6.03 -15.99
C SER A 288 -14.28 -6.91 -15.98
N CYS A 289 -13.46 -6.85 -17.03
CA CYS A 289 -12.19 -7.59 -17.10
C CYS A 289 -11.17 -7.09 -16.07
N ILE A 290 -11.00 -5.76 -15.93
CA ILE A 290 -10.06 -5.17 -14.97
C ILE A 290 -10.56 -5.40 -13.53
N PHE A 291 -11.86 -5.31 -13.27
CA PHE A 291 -12.45 -5.64 -11.97
C PHE A 291 -12.12 -7.08 -11.55
N ALA A 292 -12.39 -8.03 -12.44
CA ALA A 292 -12.09 -9.44 -12.20
C ALA A 292 -10.59 -9.68 -11.97
N ARG A 293 -9.74 -8.95 -12.68
CA ARG A 293 -8.29 -8.98 -12.51
C ARG A 293 -7.87 -8.39 -11.18
N SER A 294 -8.42 -7.24 -10.80
CA SER A 294 -8.12 -6.59 -9.53
C SER A 294 -8.45 -7.51 -8.34
N ILE A 295 -9.58 -8.24 -8.39
CA ILE A 295 -9.90 -9.24 -7.36
C ILE A 295 -8.84 -10.33 -7.30
N ASN A 296 -8.43 -10.90 -8.44
CA ASN A 296 -7.40 -11.94 -8.44
C ASN A 296 -6.05 -11.41 -7.91
N LEU A 297 -5.69 -10.17 -8.25
CA LEU A 297 -4.47 -9.52 -7.73
C LEU A 297 -4.56 -9.30 -6.22
N LEU A 298 -5.68 -8.80 -5.70
CA LEU A 298 -5.89 -8.66 -4.26
C LEU A 298 -5.71 -10.00 -3.54
N LEU A 299 -6.29 -11.08 -4.08
CA LEU A 299 -6.11 -12.44 -3.54
C LEU A 299 -4.67 -12.94 -3.67
N ALA A 300 -3.95 -12.57 -4.73
CA ALA A 300 -2.56 -12.94 -4.94
C ALA A 300 -1.58 -12.21 -4.02
N HIS A 301 -1.98 -11.06 -3.45
CA HIS A 301 -1.17 -10.33 -2.47
C HIS A 301 -1.31 -10.88 -1.04
N GLU A 302 -2.18 -11.86 -0.81
CA GLU A 302 -2.24 -12.59 0.45
C GLU A 302 -1.12 -13.64 0.49
N ASP A 303 -0.40 -13.72 1.62
CA ASP A 303 0.60 -14.75 1.84
C ASP A 303 -0.04 -16.13 2.09
N LYS A 304 0.68 -17.19 1.72
CA LYS A 304 0.21 -18.57 1.81
C LYS A 304 0.65 -19.30 3.08
N LEU A 305 1.65 -18.77 3.77
CA LEU A 305 2.14 -19.31 5.05
C LEU A 305 1.58 -18.53 6.24
N TYR A 306 1.34 -17.23 6.04
CA TYR A 306 0.72 -16.31 7.01
C TYR A 306 -0.65 -15.85 6.48
N PRO A 307 -1.70 -16.69 6.56
CA PRO A 307 -3.00 -16.35 5.98
C PRO A 307 -3.57 -15.06 6.57
N GLY A 308 -3.99 -14.18 5.69
CA GLY A 308 -4.49 -12.86 6.04
C GLY A 308 -3.44 -11.74 5.89
N ALA A 309 -2.14 -12.02 5.94
CA ALA A 309 -1.12 -11.03 5.66
C ALA A 309 -1.17 -10.64 4.17
N MET A 310 -1.30 -9.35 3.88
CA MET A 310 -1.32 -8.81 2.51
C MET A 310 -0.29 -7.70 2.38
N ILE A 311 0.60 -7.82 1.40
CA ILE A 311 1.65 -6.83 1.13
C ILE A 311 1.15 -5.71 0.22
N ALA A 312 1.82 -4.55 0.23
CA ALA A 312 1.45 -3.39 -0.58
C ALA A 312 1.71 -3.59 -2.08
N SER A 313 2.80 -4.28 -2.45
CA SER A 313 3.13 -4.58 -3.85
C SER A 313 4.13 -5.72 -3.96
N LEU A 314 4.00 -6.52 -5.04
CA LEU A 314 4.99 -7.51 -5.49
C LEU A 314 6.06 -6.85 -6.37
N SER A 315 6.54 -5.67 -6.00
CA SER A 315 7.61 -4.99 -6.73
C SER A 315 8.52 -4.21 -5.79
N ILE A 316 9.71 -3.90 -6.29
CA ILE A 316 10.69 -3.06 -5.62
C ILE A 316 10.77 -1.75 -6.41
N PRO A 317 10.17 -0.65 -5.93
CA PRO A 317 10.21 0.63 -6.64
C PRO A 317 11.65 1.03 -6.93
N TRP A 318 11.93 1.39 -8.19
CA TRP A 318 13.29 1.74 -8.67
C TRP A 318 14.36 0.72 -8.29
N GLY A 319 14.02 -0.58 -8.34
CA GLY A 319 14.91 -1.67 -7.91
C GLY A 319 16.25 -1.73 -8.65
N GLU A 320 16.32 -1.22 -9.88
CA GLU A 320 17.56 -1.10 -10.65
C GLU A 320 18.61 -0.21 -9.97
N ASP A 321 18.19 0.63 -9.04
CA ASP A 321 19.05 1.50 -8.23
C ASP A 321 19.08 1.12 -6.74
N LYS A 322 18.46 -0.02 -6.37
CA LYS A 322 18.45 -0.58 -5.02
C LYS A 322 19.45 -1.73 -4.91
N SER A 323 20.26 -1.69 -3.86
CA SER A 323 21.17 -2.77 -3.47
C SER A 323 20.58 -3.60 -2.33
N ASP A 324 21.38 -4.52 -1.78
CA ASP A 324 21.01 -5.35 -0.62
C ASP A 324 20.84 -4.54 0.68
N ASP A 325 21.14 -3.24 0.69
CA ASP A 325 20.93 -2.37 1.86
C ASP A 325 19.46 -1.95 2.02
N GLU A 326 18.63 -2.10 0.99
CA GLU A 326 17.21 -1.72 1.01
C GLU A 326 16.31 -2.96 0.79
N LEU A 327 16.20 -3.79 1.82
CA LEU A 327 15.54 -5.10 1.74
C LEU A 327 14.02 -5.03 1.64
N GLY A 328 13.38 -3.99 2.22
CA GLY A 328 11.93 -3.94 2.38
C GLY A 328 11.15 -3.77 1.08
N GLY A 329 11.58 -2.92 0.17
CA GLY A 329 10.79 -2.60 -1.04
C GLY A 329 9.34 -2.22 -0.69
N TYR A 330 8.37 -2.75 -1.45
CA TYR A 330 6.93 -2.69 -1.13
C TYR A 330 6.33 -4.07 -0.81
N HIS A 331 7.17 -5.09 -0.65
CA HIS A 331 6.75 -6.43 -0.23
C HIS A 331 6.66 -6.55 1.31
N LEU A 332 6.09 -5.53 1.94
CA LEU A 332 5.81 -5.40 3.37
C LEU A 332 4.31 -5.19 3.59
N VAL A 333 3.86 -5.38 4.81
CA VAL A 333 2.50 -5.08 5.24
C VAL A 333 2.43 -3.66 5.77
N TRP A 334 1.58 -2.82 5.16
CA TRP A 334 1.02 -1.60 5.74
C TRP A 334 -0.40 -1.89 6.16
N THR A 335 -0.75 -1.57 7.40
CA THR A 335 -2.10 -1.84 7.92
C THR A 335 -3.17 -1.15 7.09
N ARG A 336 -2.93 0.07 6.63
CA ARG A 336 -3.83 0.83 5.73
C ARG A 336 -4.08 0.08 4.43
N ASP A 337 -3.03 -0.27 3.68
CA ASP A 337 -3.12 -0.94 2.39
C ASP A 337 -3.82 -2.29 2.52
N MET A 338 -3.44 -3.05 3.54
CA MET A 338 -4.03 -4.35 3.85
C MET A 338 -5.53 -4.25 4.12
N VAL A 339 -5.97 -3.27 4.93
CA VAL A 339 -7.40 -3.08 5.22
C VAL A 339 -8.16 -2.58 4.00
N GLN A 340 -7.57 -1.72 3.16
CA GLN A 340 -8.18 -1.31 1.89
C GLN A 340 -8.37 -2.53 0.98
N GLY A 341 -7.35 -3.40 0.85
CA GLY A 341 -7.45 -4.65 0.10
C GLY A 341 -8.51 -5.60 0.63
N ALA A 342 -8.54 -5.83 1.94
CA ALA A 342 -9.54 -6.67 2.61
C ALA A 342 -10.96 -6.10 2.43
N THR A 343 -11.13 -4.78 2.56
CA THR A 343 -12.43 -4.11 2.35
C THR A 343 -12.90 -4.24 0.91
N ALA A 344 -12.00 -4.15 -0.07
CA ALA A 344 -12.32 -4.35 -1.47
C ALA A 344 -12.76 -5.79 -1.79
N LEU A 345 -12.10 -6.78 -1.18
CA LEU A 345 -12.52 -8.18 -1.28
C LEU A 345 -13.89 -8.39 -0.65
N LEU A 346 -14.19 -7.75 0.48
CA LEU A 346 -15.53 -7.76 1.08
C LEU A 346 -16.57 -7.12 0.14
N ALA A 347 -16.23 -6.01 -0.53
CA ALA A 347 -17.07 -5.38 -1.55
C ALA A 347 -17.32 -6.29 -2.75
N ALA A 348 -16.38 -7.17 -3.08
CA ALA A 348 -16.50 -8.19 -4.11
C ALA A 348 -17.26 -9.46 -3.64
N GLY A 349 -17.66 -9.52 -2.36
CA GLY A 349 -18.41 -10.63 -1.77
C GLY A 349 -17.54 -11.73 -1.13
N ASP A 350 -16.23 -11.52 -1.00
CA ASP A 350 -15.36 -12.39 -0.19
C ASP A 350 -15.46 -12.00 1.28
N THR A 351 -15.85 -12.96 2.12
CA THR A 351 -15.87 -12.79 3.58
C THR A 351 -14.72 -13.52 4.27
N THR A 352 -14.08 -14.42 3.57
CA THR A 352 -13.07 -15.34 4.14
C THR A 352 -11.71 -14.67 4.26
N THR A 353 -11.21 -14.05 3.19
CA THR A 353 -9.93 -13.34 3.22
C THR A 353 -9.97 -12.11 4.13
N PRO A 354 -11.02 -11.25 4.11
CA PRO A 354 -11.13 -10.15 5.06
C PRO A 354 -11.17 -10.60 6.54
N LEU A 355 -11.79 -11.73 6.84
CA LEU A 355 -11.76 -12.30 8.20
C LEU A 355 -10.35 -12.74 8.59
N ARG A 356 -9.62 -13.43 7.70
CA ARG A 356 -8.21 -13.79 7.96
C ARG A 356 -7.35 -12.55 8.18
N ALA A 357 -7.56 -11.51 7.36
CA ALA A 357 -6.88 -10.22 7.52
C ALA A 357 -7.14 -9.60 8.90
N MET A 358 -8.38 -9.61 9.38
CA MET A 358 -8.73 -9.13 10.71
C MET A 358 -8.06 -9.94 11.83
N ILE A 359 -8.03 -11.26 11.68
CA ILE A 359 -7.37 -12.16 12.66
C ILE A 359 -5.86 -11.90 12.68
N TYR A 360 -5.23 -11.78 11.50
CA TYR A 360 -3.82 -11.47 11.38
C TYR A 360 -3.47 -10.13 12.06
N LEU A 361 -4.24 -9.07 11.79
CA LEU A 361 -4.06 -7.76 12.44
C LEU A 361 -4.26 -7.82 13.96
N ALA A 362 -5.20 -8.64 14.44
CA ALA A 362 -5.39 -8.82 15.88
C ALA A 362 -4.16 -9.40 16.58
N ILE A 363 -3.38 -10.24 15.89
CA ILE A 363 -2.13 -10.79 16.40
C ILE A 363 -0.95 -9.82 16.24
N ALA A 364 -0.93 -9.04 15.15
CA ALA A 364 0.11 -8.05 14.89
C ALA A 364 -0.03 -6.77 15.74
N GLN A 365 -1.19 -6.58 16.41
CA GLN A 365 -1.43 -5.41 17.25
C GLN A 365 -0.47 -5.35 18.43
N ARG A 366 0.15 -4.19 18.66
CA ARG A 366 1.01 -3.91 19.80
C ARG A 366 0.23 -3.98 21.12
N GLU A 367 0.94 -4.22 22.22
CA GLU A 367 0.32 -4.28 23.56
C GLU A 367 -0.37 -2.98 23.97
N ASP A 368 0.14 -1.83 23.50
CA ASP A 368 -0.46 -0.51 23.76
C ASP A 368 -1.72 -0.23 22.90
N GLY A 369 -2.01 -1.09 21.94
CA GLY A 369 -3.16 -0.99 21.02
C GLY A 369 -2.84 -0.34 19.67
N GLY A 370 -1.62 0.13 19.46
CA GLY A 370 -1.14 0.69 18.18
C GLY A 370 -0.69 -0.37 17.19
N PHE A 371 -0.21 0.10 16.04
CA PHE A 371 0.46 -0.68 15.01
C PHE A 371 1.75 0.03 14.62
N TYR A 372 2.73 -0.72 14.13
CA TYR A 372 3.89 -0.15 13.47
C TYR A 372 3.49 0.37 12.08
N GLN A 373 4.24 1.33 11.55
CA GLN A 373 4.03 1.89 10.22
C GLN A 373 4.00 0.81 9.15
N ASN A 374 4.98 -0.09 9.13
CA ASN A 374 4.97 -1.30 8.33
C ASN A 374 5.81 -2.40 8.98
N PHE A 375 5.60 -3.62 8.53
CA PHE A 375 6.25 -4.80 9.10
C PHE A 375 6.31 -5.95 8.09
N TRP A 376 7.25 -6.87 8.32
CA TRP A 376 7.32 -8.13 7.62
C TRP A 376 6.09 -8.98 7.90
N ILE A 377 5.81 -9.95 7.05
CA ILE A 377 4.60 -10.78 7.21
C ILE A 377 4.58 -11.63 8.50
N ASP A 378 5.72 -11.86 9.14
CA ASP A 378 5.82 -12.51 10.46
C ASP A 378 5.55 -11.55 11.63
N GLY A 379 5.35 -10.27 11.36
CA GLY A 379 5.01 -9.24 12.32
C GLY A 379 6.21 -8.40 12.82
N ASP A 380 7.43 -8.74 12.42
CA ASP A 380 8.61 -7.96 12.78
C ASP A 380 8.58 -6.57 12.13
N PRO A 381 8.76 -5.48 12.92
CA PRO A 381 8.68 -4.13 12.37
C PRO A 381 9.83 -3.83 11.41
N TYR A 382 9.51 -3.18 10.29
CA TYR A 382 10.51 -2.61 9.40
C TYR A 382 10.71 -1.12 9.69
N TRP A 383 9.63 -0.33 9.69
CA TRP A 383 9.60 1.04 10.21
C TRP A 383 8.67 1.13 11.41
N THR A 384 9.10 1.88 12.43
CA THR A 384 8.44 1.92 13.74
C THR A 384 7.60 3.19 13.97
N GLY A 385 7.45 4.05 12.95
CA GLY A 385 6.54 5.18 12.98
C GLY A 385 5.09 4.76 13.32
N VAL A 386 4.27 5.70 13.74
CA VAL A 386 2.86 5.43 14.03
C VAL A 386 1.97 6.41 13.26
N GLN A 387 1.06 5.83 12.49
CA GLN A 387 0.02 6.54 11.78
C GLN A 387 -1.33 6.20 12.43
N LEU A 388 -2.08 7.22 12.86
CA LEU A 388 -3.32 6.95 13.58
C LEU A 388 -4.43 6.38 12.68
N ASP A 389 -4.40 6.63 11.38
CA ASP A 389 -5.32 6.00 10.44
C ASP A 389 -5.08 4.48 10.36
N GLU A 390 -3.84 4.01 10.48
CA GLU A 390 -3.52 2.58 10.54
C GLU A 390 -4.00 1.90 11.83
N VAL A 391 -4.16 2.67 12.91
CA VAL A 391 -4.80 2.18 14.14
C VAL A 391 -6.33 2.16 13.98
N ALA A 392 -6.89 3.08 13.23
CA ALA A 392 -8.33 3.22 13.01
C ALA A 392 -8.91 2.21 12.00
N PHE A 393 -8.20 1.91 10.93
CA PHE A 393 -8.67 1.00 9.87
C PHE A 393 -9.05 -0.41 10.36
N PRO A 394 -8.32 -1.08 11.26
CA PRO A 394 -8.74 -2.38 11.82
C PRO A 394 -10.09 -2.34 12.54
N ILE A 395 -10.41 -1.24 13.22
CA ILE A 395 -11.73 -1.05 13.85
C ILE A 395 -12.84 -1.01 12.78
N ILE A 396 -12.61 -0.27 11.70
CA ILE A 396 -13.55 -0.18 10.58
C ILE A 396 -13.73 -1.55 9.90
N LEU A 397 -12.65 -2.30 9.70
CA LEU A 397 -12.72 -3.66 9.12
C LEU A 397 -13.51 -4.61 10.02
N ALA A 398 -13.24 -4.60 11.33
CA ALA A 398 -13.98 -5.40 12.32
C ALA A 398 -15.47 -5.08 12.29
N TRP A 399 -15.82 -3.79 12.26
CA TRP A 399 -17.20 -3.34 12.17
C TRP A 399 -17.89 -3.79 10.87
N ARG A 400 -17.20 -3.69 9.72
CA ARG A 400 -17.74 -4.15 8.42
C ARG A 400 -18.00 -5.64 8.41
N LEU A 401 -17.06 -6.43 8.94
CA LEU A 401 -17.22 -7.88 9.07
C LEU A 401 -18.39 -8.23 10.01
N TRP A 402 -18.52 -7.52 11.13
CA TRP A 402 -19.65 -7.68 12.04
C TRP A 402 -20.99 -7.37 11.35
N LYS A 403 -21.10 -6.24 10.63
CA LYS A 403 -22.31 -5.87 9.89
C LYS A 403 -22.64 -6.82 8.72
N ALA A 404 -21.65 -7.49 8.17
CA ALA A 404 -21.82 -8.51 7.13
C ALA A 404 -22.08 -9.91 7.67
N ASP A 405 -22.19 -10.09 9.01
CA ASP A 405 -22.26 -11.41 9.69
C ASP A 405 -21.11 -12.35 9.26
N ALA A 406 -19.91 -11.78 9.12
CA ALA A 406 -18.73 -12.44 8.57
C ALA A 406 -17.60 -12.69 9.59
N LEU A 407 -17.85 -12.47 10.88
CA LEU A 407 -16.87 -12.72 11.95
C LEU A 407 -16.75 -14.20 12.34
N ALA A 408 -17.70 -15.04 11.95
CA ALA A 408 -17.77 -16.46 12.34
C ALA A 408 -17.64 -16.63 13.87
N GLN A 409 -16.62 -17.35 14.34
CA GLN A 409 -16.34 -17.55 15.77
C GLN A 409 -15.31 -16.56 16.33
N PHE A 410 -14.79 -15.65 15.51
CA PHE A 410 -13.79 -14.69 15.96
C PHE A 410 -14.43 -13.48 16.64
N ASP A 411 -13.92 -13.14 17.83
CA ASP A 411 -14.33 -11.94 18.56
C ASP A 411 -13.26 -10.85 18.50
N PRO A 412 -13.45 -9.75 17.76
CA PRO A 412 -12.48 -8.68 17.65
C PRO A 412 -12.48 -7.70 18.83
N ALA A 413 -13.27 -7.89 19.88
CA ALA A 413 -13.53 -6.90 20.93
C ALA A 413 -12.26 -6.39 21.61
N ILE A 414 -11.31 -7.27 21.92
CA ILE A 414 -10.04 -6.86 22.55
C ILE A 414 -9.25 -5.95 21.63
N THR A 415 -9.11 -6.33 20.35
CA THR A 415 -8.39 -5.54 19.35
C THR A 415 -9.05 -4.18 19.15
N VAL A 416 -10.37 -4.15 19.00
CA VAL A 416 -11.15 -2.90 18.83
C VAL A 416 -11.01 -2.00 20.05
N SER A 417 -11.15 -2.55 21.27
CA SER A 417 -11.05 -1.75 22.52
C SER A 417 -9.66 -1.18 22.71
N ARG A 418 -8.59 -1.96 22.45
CA ARG A 418 -7.20 -1.49 22.53
C ARG A 418 -6.90 -0.40 21.52
N ALA A 419 -7.29 -0.59 20.26
CA ALA A 419 -7.12 0.42 19.21
C ALA A 419 -7.92 1.70 19.54
N CYS A 420 -9.16 1.58 19.99
CA CYS A 420 -9.99 2.70 20.42
C CYS A 420 -9.34 3.48 21.58
N ALA A 421 -8.83 2.77 22.59
CA ALA A 421 -8.11 3.37 23.71
C ALA A 421 -6.84 4.11 23.23
N TYR A 422 -6.08 3.51 22.30
CA TYR A 422 -4.90 4.13 21.71
C TYR A 422 -5.25 5.44 21.00
N LEU A 423 -6.27 5.43 20.12
CA LEU A 423 -6.73 6.64 19.41
C LEU A 423 -7.12 7.76 20.36
N ILE A 424 -7.71 7.45 21.51
CA ILE A 424 -8.12 8.46 22.49
C ILE A 424 -6.92 8.98 23.31
N ARG A 425 -6.00 8.11 23.70
CA ARG A 425 -4.82 8.51 24.46
C ARG A 425 -3.83 9.32 23.62
N GLU A 426 -3.46 8.80 22.45
CA GLU A 426 -2.38 9.36 21.62
C GLU A 426 -2.88 10.43 20.65
N GLY A 427 -4.10 10.27 20.07
CA GLY A 427 -4.71 11.26 19.16
C GLY A 427 -5.06 12.55 19.92
N SER A 428 -5.35 13.65 19.31
CA SER A 428 -5.88 13.99 17.99
C SER A 428 -4.86 14.23 16.87
N THR A 429 -3.59 14.40 17.17
CA THR A 429 -2.52 14.56 16.16
C THR A 429 -1.92 13.19 15.83
N THR A 430 -1.56 12.99 14.57
CA THR A 430 -0.80 11.82 14.14
C THR A 430 0.70 12.12 14.11
N ALA A 431 1.55 11.11 14.35
CA ALA A 431 3.00 11.26 14.20
C ALA A 431 3.39 11.37 12.72
N GLU A 432 2.67 10.69 11.84
CA GLU A 432 2.81 10.77 10.39
C GLU A 432 1.43 10.73 9.73
N ASP A 433 1.28 11.47 8.63
CA ASP A 433 0.08 11.43 7.79
C ASP A 433 0.07 10.20 6.87
N ARG A 434 -1.01 10.00 6.11
CA ARG A 434 -1.14 8.89 5.17
C ARG A 434 -0.03 8.82 4.09
N TRP A 435 0.76 9.88 3.95
CA TRP A 435 1.91 9.95 3.04
C TRP A 435 3.25 9.65 3.73
N GLU A 436 3.23 9.33 5.03
CA GLU A 436 4.37 8.86 5.82
C GLU A 436 5.51 9.89 5.98
N GLU A 437 5.15 11.18 5.98
CA GLU A 437 6.16 12.24 5.93
C GLU A 437 6.00 13.33 6.97
N ALA A 438 4.80 13.61 7.44
CA ALA A 438 4.54 14.76 8.28
C ALA A 438 3.57 14.45 9.43
N GLY A 439 3.86 15.01 10.61
CA GLY A 439 3.02 14.92 11.81
C GLY A 439 2.15 16.16 12.03
N GLY A 440 0.99 15.96 12.66
CA GLY A 440 0.07 17.05 12.99
C GLY A 440 -1.40 16.66 12.88
N TYR A 441 -2.27 17.64 12.64
CA TYR A 441 -3.69 17.43 12.36
C TYR A 441 -3.89 17.24 10.85
N SER A 442 -4.22 16.03 10.43
CA SER A 442 -4.54 15.69 9.04
C SER A 442 -6.05 15.47 8.88
N PRO A 443 -6.72 16.09 7.88
CA PRO A 443 -8.16 15.87 7.68
C PRO A 443 -8.48 14.42 7.33
N SER A 444 -7.60 13.71 6.62
CA SER A 444 -7.75 12.29 6.29
C SER A 444 -7.68 11.41 7.54
N THR A 445 -6.67 11.62 8.39
CA THR A 445 -6.50 10.86 9.64
C THR A 445 -7.64 11.13 10.61
N LEU A 446 -8.06 12.40 10.76
CA LEU A 446 -9.20 12.76 11.60
C LEU A 446 -10.50 12.09 11.10
N ALA A 447 -10.74 12.09 9.79
CA ALA A 447 -11.91 11.43 9.21
C ALA A 447 -11.94 9.92 9.54
N THR A 448 -10.82 9.24 9.37
CA THR A 448 -10.70 7.80 9.65
C THR A 448 -10.90 7.52 11.14
N ASN A 449 -10.28 8.33 12.02
CA ASN A 449 -10.40 8.20 13.48
C ASN A 449 -11.85 8.41 13.96
N ILE A 450 -12.53 9.47 13.49
CA ILE A 450 -13.93 9.74 13.82
C ILE A 450 -14.82 8.56 13.39
N ALA A 451 -14.63 8.08 12.17
CA ALA A 451 -15.39 6.95 11.66
C ALA A 451 -15.16 5.67 12.48
N ALA A 452 -13.90 5.35 12.80
CA ALA A 452 -13.52 4.20 13.61
C ALA A 452 -14.12 4.27 15.04
N LEU A 453 -14.06 5.44 15.68
CA LEU A 453 -14.62 5.64 17.02
C LEU A 453 -16.15 5.43 17.04
N ILE A 454 -16.87 5.89 16.04
CA ILE A 454 -18.32 5.63 15.93
C ILE A 454 -18.60 4.15 15.69
N CYS A 455 -17.80 3.47 14.86
CA CYS A 455 -17.88 2.02 14.69
C CYS A 455 -17.63 1.26 16.00
N ALA A 456 -16.58 1.63 16.74
CA ALA A 456 -16.26 1.05 18.05
C ALA A 456 -17.39 1.26 19.05
N ALA A 457 -17.95 2.47 19.11
CA ALA A 457 -19.06 2.79 20.01
C ALA A 457 -20.31 1.96 19.71
N GLU A 458 -20.64 1.71 18.45
CA GLU A 458 -21.77 0.84 18.09
C GLU A 458 -21.52 -0.61 18.52
N MET A 459 -20.29 -1.11 18.35
CA MET A 459 -19.93 -2.47 18.81
C MET A 459 -19.93 -2.60 20.34
N LEU A 460 -19.51 -1.57 21.08
CA LEU A 460 -19.56 -1.54 22.55
C LEU A 460 -21.01 -1.53 23.04
N GLU A 461 -21.87 -0.71 22.42
CA GLU A 461 -23.28 -0.63 22.78
C GLU A 461 -24.02 -1.96 22.55
N ASP A 462 -23.76 -2.64 21.42
CA ASP A 462 -24.31 -3.97 21.11
C ASP A 462 -23.93 -5.01 22.19
N ARG A 463 -22.76 -4.84 22.81
CA ARG A 463 -22.31 -5.67 23.94
C ARG A 463 -22.85 -5.26 25.28
N GLY A 464 -23.69 -4.23 25.35
CA GLY A 464 -24.31 -3.71 26.56
C GLY A 464 -23.48 -2.67 27.33
N ASP A 465 -22.29 -2.30 26.87
CA ASP A 465 -21.48 -1.26 27.50
C ASP A 465 -21.84 0.14 26.92
N LYS A 466 -23.03 0.58 27.25
CA LYS A 466 -23.54 1.89 26.82
C LYS A 466 -22.71 3.05 27.38
N HIS A 467 -22.21 2.92 28.61
CA HIS A 467 -21.43 3.97 29.26
C HIS A 467 -20.14 4.28 28.46
N THR A 468 -19.34 3.26 28.17
CA THR A 468 -18.12 3.42 27.36
C THR A 468 -18.46 3.84 25.93
N ALA A 469 -19.53 3.31 25.33
CA ALA A 469 -19.98 3.72 23.99
C ALA A 469 -20.30 5.20 23.92
N ASP A 470 -21.01 5.76 24.90
CA ASP A 470 -21.34 7.19 24.96
C ASP A 470 -20.09 8.05 25.19
N PHE A 471 -19.14 7.59 25.99
CA PHE A 471 -17.84 8.25 26.16
C PHE A 471 -17.07 8.31 24.82
N VAL A 472 -16.99 7.22 24.07
CA VAL A 472 -16.31 7.15 22.77
C VAL A 472 -16.99 8.03 21.73
N ARG A 473 -18.33 8.02 21.66
CA ARG A 473 -19.09 8.93 20.77
C ARG A 473 -18.81 10.40 21.08
N THR A 474 -18.76 10.73 22.36
CA THR A 474 -18.48 12.12 22.78
C THR A 474 -17.07 12.54 22.40
N TYR A 475 -16.10 11.65 22.47
CA TYR A 475 -14.74 11.94 21.97
C TYR A 475 -14.70 12.07 20.44
N ALA A 476 -15.47 11.25 19.71
CA ALA A 476 -15.61 11.41 18.26
C ALA A 476 -16.25 12.77 17.89
N ASP A 477 -17.24 13.27 18.66
CA ASP A 477 -17.85 14.60 18.50
C ASP A 477 -16.84 15.71 18.75
N PHE A 478 -15.96 15.54 19.76
CA PHE A 478 -14.86 16.48 20.00
C PHE A 478 -13.96 16.57 18.76
N LEU A 479 -13.52 15.45 18.21
CA LEU A 479 -12.68 15.48 17.00
C LEU A 479 -13.42 16.14 15.83
N GLU A 480 -14.66 15.76 15.60
CA GLU A 480 -15.48 16.25 14.49
C GLU A 480 -15.69 17.76 14.55
N SER A 481 -15.97 18.31 15.72
CA SER A 481 -16.21 19.76 15.92
C SER A 481 -14.94 20.61 15.71
N HIS A 482 -13.77 19.98 15.71
CA HIS A 482 -12.49 20.66 15.56
C HIS A 482 -11.85 20.46 14.17
N VAL A 483 -12.41 19.63 13.29
CA VAL A 483 -11.80 19.31 11.98
C VAL A 483 -11.44 20.60 11.24
N GLU A 484 -12.41 21.49 11.02
CA GLU A 484 -12.19 22.73 10.28
C GLU A 484 -11.27 23.72 11.03
N LYS A 485 -11.37 23.78 12.34
CA LYS A 485 -10.51 24.64 13.18
C LYS A 485 -9.04 24.26 13.02
N TRP A 486 -8.75 22.95 12.89
CA TRP A 486 -7.39 22.47 12.84
C TRP A 486 -6.84 22.32 11.42
N THR A 487 -7.69 22.17 10.39
CA THR A 487 -7.23 21.76 9.07
C THR A 487 -7.70 22.66 7.93
N VAL A 488 -8.30 23.82 8.24
CA VAL A 488 -8.80 24.76 7.22
C VAL A 488 -8.12 26.10 7.36
N THR A 489 -7.43 26.54 6.30
CA THR A 489 -6.94 27.92 6.22
C THR A 489 -8.06 28.89 5.90
N ASN A 490 -7.98 30.11 6.44
CA ASN A 490 -8.81 31.23 6.05
C ASN A 490 -8.02 32.29 5.24
N GLN A 491 -6.73 32.06 5.02
CA GLN A 491 -5.79 32.95 4.36
C GLN A 491 -5.18 32.34 3.08
N GLY A 492 -5.90 31.43 2.43
CA GLY A 492 -5.42 30.71 1.24
C GLY A 492 -4.89 31.64 0.14
N THR A 493 -3.75 31.27 -0.44
CA THR A 493 -3.03 32.03 -1.47
C THR A 493 -2.98 31.31 -2.82
N LEU A 494 -3.18 29.98 -2.83
CA LEU A 494 -3.00 29.10 -4.00
C LEU A 494 -3.98 29.41 -5.14
N LEU A 495 -5.21 29.77 -4.81
CA LEU A 495 -6.23 30.20 -5.77
C LEU A 495 -6.85 31.51 -5.31
N PRO A 496 -6.64 32.65 -6.02
CA PRO A 496 -7.06 33.97 -5.58
C PRO A 496 -8.55 34.10 -5.18
N ALA A 497 -9.41 33.34 -5.85
CA ALA A 497 -10.86 33.32 -5.62
C ALA A 497 -11.30 32.50 -4.40
N VAL A 498 -10.42 31.65 -3.84
CA VAL A 498 -10.73 30.77 -2.71
C VAL A 498 -9.78 31.05 -1.56
N LYS A 499 -10.27 31.66 -0.50
CA LYS A 499 -9.48 31.99 0.69
C LYS A 499 -9.59 30.93 1.77
N ARG A 500 -10.68 30.20 1.78
CA ARG A 500 -10.97 29.18 2.79
C ARG A 500 -10.98 27.80 2.12
N HIS A 501 -10.04 26.94 2.53
CA HIS A 501 -9.93 25.58 2.02
C HIS A 501 -9.20 24.66 3.00
N TYR A 502 -9.37 23.34 2.85
CA TYR A 502 -8.59 22.35 3.59
C TYR A 502 -7.12 22.38 3.16
N ILE A 503 -6.23 22.15 4.13
CA ILE A 503 -4.78 21.95 3.92
C ILE A 503 -4.42 20.48 4.12
N ARG A 504 -3.23 20.05 3.65
CA ARG A 504 -2.74 18.67 3.78
C ARG A 504 -2.66 18.24 5.25
N ILE A 505 -1.97 19.03 6.05
CA ILE A 505 -1.72 18.77 7.46
C ILE A 505 -1.35 20.07 8.17
N ASN A 506 -1.84 20.24 9.38
CA ASN A 506 -1.42 21.33 10.25
C ASN A 506 -0.35 20.81 11.22
N PRO A 507 0.95 21.14 11.04
CA PRO A 507 2.02 20.76 11.95
C PRO A 507 1.89 21.57 13.22
N VAL A 508 1.51 20.93 14.31
CA VAL A 508 1.29 21.61 15.58
C VAL A 508 2.59 22.08 16.23
N VAL A 509 2.54 23.24 16.82
CA VAL A 509 3.65 23.77 17.63
C VAL A 509 3.52 23.22 19.05
N THR A 510 4.55 22.54 19.51
CA THR A 510 4.63 22.02 20.89
C THR A 510 5.79 22.65 21.64
N GLN A 511 5.59 22.89 22.94
CA GLN A 511 6.64 23.28 23.86
C GLN A 511 6.61 22.32 25.05
N ASP A 512 7.74 21.69 25.34
CA ASP A 512 7.88 20.68 26.40
C ASP A 512 6.82 19.55 26.30
N GLY A 513 6.49 19.15 25.06
CA GLY A 513 5.50 18.12 24.78
C GLY A 513 4.04 18.57 24.88
N VAL A 514 3.81 19.86 25.11
CA VAL A 514 2.47 20.45 25.22
C VAL A 514 2.17 21.30 24.00
N LEU A 515 0.98 21.16 23.44
CA LEU A 515 0.47 21.99 22.35
C LEU A 515 0.36 23.48 22.79
N VAL A 516 0.97 24.36 21.99
CA VAL A 516 0.93 25.82 22.25
C VAL A 516 0.18 26.59 21.17
N ASP A 517 0.09 26.10 19.95
CA ASP A 517 -0.65 26.70 18.83
C ASP A 517 -1.29 25.59 17.97
N GLU A 518 -2.54 25.79 17.58
CA GLU A 518 -3.33 24.90 16.72
C GLU A 518 -3.84 25.62 15.46
N ASP A 519 -3.49 26.90 15.22
CA ASP A 519 -3.97 27.67 14.09
C ASP A 519 -3.24 27.20 12.80
N PRO A 520 -3.96 26.67 11.78
CA PRO A 520 -3.35 26.19 10.54
C PRO A 520 -2.68 27.29 9.71
N ASP A 521 -3.01 28.56 9.94
CA ASP A 521 -2.40 29.69 9.25
C ASP A 521 -1.02 30.08 9.82
N ASN A 522 -0.62 29.53 10.97
CA ASN A 522 0.68 29.80 11.62
C ASN A 522 1.70 28.66 11.42
N GLY A 523 1.28 27.51 10.89
CA GLY A 523 2.15 26.33 10.74
C GLY A 523 3.19 26.48 9.63
N GLU A 524 4.38 25.92 9.87
CA GLU A 524 5.40 25.70 8.83
C GLU A 524 5.64 24.22 8.66
N LEU A 525 5.52 23.72 7.42
CA LEU A 525 5.70 22.33 7.07
C LEU A 525 7.07 22.08 6.41
N THR A 526 7.80 21.12 6.93
CA THR A 526 9.03 20.60 6.31
C THR A 526 8.67 19.46 5.39
N LEU A 527 8.93 19.60 4.09
CA LEU A 527 8.67 18.56 3.10
C LEU A 527 9.88 17.64 2.96
N ALA A 528 9.60 16.32 2.96
CA ALA A 528 10.60 15.30 2.74
C ALA A 528 11.00 15.19 1.25
N ASN A 529 12.05 14.42 0.99
CA ASN A 529 12.45 14.02 -0.37
C ASN A 529 12.78 15.17 -1.34
N GLN A 530 13.19 16.32 -0.80
CA GLN A 530 13.55 17.48 -1.62
C GLN A 530 14.98 17.38 -2.14
N LYS A 531 15.20 17.91 -3.35
CA LYS A 531 16.54 17.96 -3.91
C LYS A 531 17.46 18.80 -3.02
N PRO A 532 18.70 18.36 -2.77
CA PRO A 532 19.65 19.15 -1.96
C PRO A 532 19.85 20.55 -2.52
N GLY A 533 19.62 21.56 -1.67
CA GLY A 533 19.72 22.99 -2.01
C GLY A 533 18.40 23.64 -2.44
N ASP A 534 17.35 22.87 -2.70
CA ASP A 534 16.03 23.42 -2.98
C ASP A 534 15.30 23.82 -1.68
N ARG A 535 14.26 24.65 -1.82
CA ARG A 535 13.38 25.00 -0.70
C ARG A 535 12.64 23.75 -0.23
N PHE A 536 12.65 23.51 1.10
CA PHE A 536 12.00 22.36 1.73
C PHE A 536 11.04 22.75 2.87
N ARG A 537 10.93 24.02 3.19
CA ARG A 537 10.01 24.58 4.19
C ARG A 537 9.00 25.49 3.56
N TYR A 538 7.74 25.28 3.87
CA TYR A 538 6.61 26.01 3.31
C TYR A 538 5.59 26.31 4.38
N PRO A 539 4.83 27.44 4.29
CA PRO A 539 3.66 27.64 5.12
C PRO A 539 2.70 26.47 4.95
N ALA A 540 2.17 25.92 6.05
CA ALA A 540 1.29 24.76 6.01
C ALA A 540 0.01 25.03 5.19
N ASN A 541 -0.49 26.28 5.23
CA ASN A 541 -1.65 26.72 4.47
C ASN A 541 -1.42 26.82 2.93
N GLU A 542 -0.19 26.62 2.47
CA GLU A 542 0.16 26.54 1.04
C GLU A 542 0.31 25.08 0.57
N ILE A 543 0.19 24.07 1.44
CA ILE A 543 0.34 22.65 1.06
C ILE A 543 -1.02 21.95 1.16
N VAL A 544 -1.47 21.41 0.02
CA VAL A 544 -2.80 20.82 -0.14
C VAL A 544 -2.72 19.39 -0.71
N ASP A 545 -3.67 18.56 -0.32
CA ASP A 545 -3.86 17.20 -0.84
C ASP A 545 -5.36 16.83 -0.91
N HIS A 546 -5.67 15.59 -1.29
CA HIS A 546 -7.02 15.06 -1.36
C HIS A 546 -7.58 14.54 -0.02
N GLY A 547 -6.80 14.56 1.07
CA GLY A 547 -7.13 13.90 2.34
C GLY A 547 -8.49 14.27 2.92
N PHE A 548 -8.97 15.49 2.69
CA PHE A 548 -10.29 15.95 3.16
C PHE A 548 -11.47 15.19 2.51
N LEU A 549 -11.29 14.51 1.39
CA LEU A 549 -12.35 13.72 0.75
C LEU A 549 -12.79 12.51 1.60
N GLU A 550 -11.93 12.04 2.51
CA GLU A 550 -12.28 11.00 3.49
C GLU A 550 -13.45 11.43 4.40
N LEU A 551 -13.60 12.74 4.67
CA LEU A 551 -14.74 13.27 5.43
C LEU A 551 -16.08 12.96 4.74
N VAL A 552 -16.11 13.01 3.40
CA VAL A 552 -17.31 12.67 2.62
C VAL A 552 -17.43 11.15 2.43
N ARG A 553 -16.30 10.47 2.20
CA ARG A 553 -16.25 9.02 2.00
C ARG A 553 -16.89 8.27 3.16
N PHE A 554 -16.55 8.62 4.40
CA PHE A 554 -17.09 7.98 5.60
C PHE A 554 -18.44 8.55 6.07
N GLY A 555 -18.87 9.71 5.55
CA GLY A 555 -20.16 10.32 5.87
C GLY A 555 -20.10 11.35 7.01
N ILE A 556 -18.93 11.96 7.25
CA ILE A 556 -18.79 13.05 8.25
C ILE A 556 -19.26 14.38 7.67
N ARG A 557 -19.03 14.60 6.38
CA ARG A 557 -19.53 15.75 5.62
C ARG A 557 -20.43 15.32 4.48
N LYS A 558 -21.38 16.18 4.10
CA LYS A 558 -22.26 15.92 2.95
C LYS A 558 -21.48 16.13 1.64
N PRO A 559 -21.72 15.31 0.59
CA PRO A 559 -21.25 15.66 -0.72
C PRO A 559 -21.90 17.00 -1.17
N GLY A 560 -21.13 17.84 -1.86
CA GLY A 560 -21.56 19.18 -2.27
C GLY A 560 -21.45 20.24 -1.16
N ASP A 561 -20.85 19.92 -0.02
CA ASP A 561 -20.51 20.91 1.00
C ASP A 561 -19.68 22.05 0.36
N PRO A 562 -20.03 23.35 0.61
CA PRO A 562 -19.33 24.47 -0.03
C PRO A 562 -17.83 24.50 0.22
N LEU A 563 -17.37 24.12 1.43
CA LEU A 563 -15.95 24.11 1.77
C LEU A 563 -15.21 22.97 1.06
N ILE A 564 -15.84 21.79 0.94
CA ILE A 564 -15.33 20.68 0.14
C ILE A 564 -15.22 21.10 -1.34
N GLU A 565 -16.26 21.70 -1.92
CA GLU A 565 -16.26 22.14 -3.31
C GLU A 565 -15.21 23.25 -3.58
N ASP A 566 -15.04 24.17 -2.67
CA ASP A 566 -14.01 25.21 -2.78
C ASP A 566 -12.59 24.61 -2.67
N SER A 567 -12.39 23.66 -1.75
CA SER A 567 -11.12 22.92 -1.64
C SER A 567 -10.82 22.13 -2.92
N LEU A 568 -11.81 21.52 -3.56
CA LEU A 568 -11.64 20.83 -4.85
C LEU A 568 -11.19 21.78 -5.96
N LYS A 569 -11.66 23.02 -5.98
CA LYS A 569 -11.19 24.03 -6.95
C LYS A 569 -9.70 24.33 -6.78
N VAL A 570 -9.24 24.40 -5.53
CA VAL A 570 -7.81 24.59 -5.21
C VAL A 570 -7.00 23.37 -5.65
N ILE A 571 -7.43 22.16 -5.30
CA ILE A 571 -6.80 20.90 -5.68
C ILE A 571 -6.69 20.78 -7.21
N ASP A 572 -7.78 21.08 -7.92
CA ASP A 572 -7.81 21.00 -9.39
C ASP A 572 -6.86 22.03 -10.04
N ALA A 573 -6.72 23.20 -9.42
CA ALA A 573 -5.81 24.22 -9.92
C ALA A 573 -4.32 23.90 -9.70
N VAL A 574 -4.00 23.12 -8.65
CA VAL A 574 -2.62 22.95 -8.16
C VAL A 574 -2.06 21.55 -8.46
N LEU A 575 -2.89 20.50 -8.33
CA LEU A 575 -2.43 19.10 -8.36
C LEU A 575 -2.85 18.32 -9.59
N LYS A 576 -3.89 18.79 -10.31
CA LYS A 576 -4.45 18.08 -11.45
C LYS A 576 -3.49 18.08 -12.64
N VAL A 577 -3.35 16.92 -13.27
CA VAL A 577 -2.64 16.72 -14.53
C VAL A 577 -3.61 16.07 -15.53
N ASP A 578 -3.89 16.76 -16.62
CA ASP A 578 -4.73 16.23 -17.70
C ASP A 578 -3.85 15.43 -18.65
N THR A 579 -3.97 14.11 -18.62
CA THR A 579 -3.22 13.16 -19.44
C THR A 579 -4.03 12.72 -20.66
N PRO A 580 -3.41 12.06 -21.66
CA PRO A 580 -4.15 11.48 -22.79
C PRO A 580 -5.24 10.47 -22.40
N ALA A 581 -5.10 9.79 -21.24
CA ALA A 581 -6.10 8.87 -20.71
C ALA A 581 -7.21 9.59 -19.94
N GLY A 582 -6.96 10.76 -19.38
CA GLY A 582 -7.84 11.59 -18.59
C GLY A 582 -7.16 12.21 -17.37
N PRO A 583 -7.95 12.78 -16.43
CA PRO A 583 -7.40 13.49 -15.28
C PRO A 583 -6.75 12.55 -14.26
N CYS A 584 -5.63 12.99 -13.70
CA CYS A 584 -4.94 12.38 -12.59
C CYS A 584 -4.38 13.46 -11.67
N TRP A 585 -4.09 13.14 -10.41
CA TRP A 585 -3.64 14.12 -9.43
C TRP A 585 -2.34 13.68 -8.75
N LYS A 586 -1.51 14.66 -8.39
CA LYS A 586 -0.35 14.48 -7.51
C LYS A 586 -0.79 14.30 -6.06
N ARG A 587 0.05 13.70 -5.20
CA ARG A 587 -0.23 13.56 -3.78
C ARG A 587 -0.48 14.92 -3.13
N TYR A 588 0.50 15.80 -3.25
CA TYR A 588 0.46 17.19 -2.78
C TYR A 588 1.42 18.06 -3.62
N ASN A 589 1.32 19.37 -3.50
CA ASN A 589 2.22 20.27 -4.21
C ASN A 589 3.60 20.31 -3.55
N HIS A 590 4.65 20.49 -4.38
CA HIS A 590 6.06 20.40 -3.99
C HIS A 590 6.49 19.02 -3.49
N ASP A 591 5.75 17.97 -3.83
CA ASP A 591 6.11 16.60 -3.51
C ASP A 591 7.46 16.22 -4.16
N GLY A 592 8.38 15.69 -3.36
CA GLY A 592 9.71 15.24 -3.81
C GLY A 592 9.80 13.72 -4.01
N TYR A 593 8.74 12.95 -3.74
CA TYR A 593 8.74 11.50 -3.90
C TYR A 593 8.27 11.08 -5.30
N GLY A 594 9.16 10.48 -6.07
CA GLY A 594 8.86 9.97 -7.41
C GLY A 594 10.08 10.00 -8.33
N GLN A 595 9.90 9.54 -9.58
CA GLN A 595 10.92 9.58 -10.62
C GLN A 595 11.50 10.99 -10.74
N ARG A 596 12.79 11.14 -11.00
CA ARG A 596 13.38 12.45 -11.20
C ARG A 596 12.91 13.10 -12.49
N GLY A 597 12.91 14.44 -12.53
CA GLY A 597 12.45 15.18 -13.69
C GLY A 597 13.25 14.98 -14.98
N ASP A 598 14.46 14.43 -14.89
CA ASP A 598 15.31 14.01 -16.02
C ASP A 598 15.06 12.56 -16.48
N GLY A 599 14.09 11.85 -15.85
CA GLY A 599 13.76 10.48 -16.17
C GLY A 599 14.57 9.42 -15.39
N THR A 600 15.61 9.82 -14.66
CA THR A 600 16.39 8.88 -13.85
C THR A 600 15.63 8.44 -12.61
N SER A 601 16.01 7.30 -12.03
CA SER A 601 15.36 6.71 -10.86
C SER A 601 15.38 7.64 -9.64
N TYR A 602 14.37 7.50 -8.79
CA TYR A 602 14.33 8.14 -7.49
C TYR A 602 15.52 7.65 -6.61
N LYS A 603 16.24 8.60 -6.03
CA LYS A 603 17.29 8.36 -5.03
C LYS A 603 17.25 9.43 -3.96
N LYS A 604 16.47 9.22 -2.89
CA LYS A 604 16.28 10.15 -1.78
C LYS A 604 15.59 11.49 -2.15
N TRP A 605 15.43 11.76 -3.44
CA TRP A 605 14.68 12.90 -3.97
C TRP A 605 14.25 12.65 -5.41
N GLY A 606 13.20 13.33 -5.82
CA GLY A 606 12.64 13.26 -7.16
C GLY A 606 11.63 14.37 -7.40
N VAL A 607 10.58 14.07 -8.17
CA VAL A 607 9.46 14.98 -8.46
C VAL A 607 8.16 14.21 -8.23
N GLY A 608 7.20 14.82 -7.53
CA GLY A 608 5.88 14.24 -7.35
C GLY A 608 5.15 14.05 -8.67
N HIS A 609 4.84 12.81 -9.01
CA HIS A 609 4.06 12.44 -10.19
C HIS A 609 2.60 12.14 -9.81
N PRO A 610 1.66 12.15 -10.80
CA PRO A 610 0.27 11.83 -10.54
C PRO A 610 0.07 10.35 -10.16
N TRP A 611 -0.87 10.10 -9.26
CA TRP A 611 -1.22 8.78 -8.74
C TRP A 611 -2.60 8.35 -9.26
N PRO A 612 -2.74 7.25 -10.00
CA PRO A 612 -4.03 6.68 -10.41
C PRO A 612 -5.01 6.46 -9.25
N LEU A 613 -4.50 6.14 -8.08
CA LEU A 613 -5.24 6.04 -6.82
C LEU A 613 -6.11 7.29 -6.58
N LEU A 614 -5.56 8.49 -6.75
CA LEU A 614 -6.26 9.76 -6.49
C LEU A 614 -7.35 10.05 -7.53
N THR A 615 -7.21 9.52 -8.75
CA THR A 615 -8.29 9.54 -9.74
C THR A 615 -9.50 8.72 -9.25
N LEU A 616 -9.25 7.58 -8.61
CA LEU A 616 -10.30 6.70 -8.07
C LEU A 616 -10.95 7.29 -6.82
N GLU A 617 -10.16 7.90 -5.92
CA GLU A 617 -10.69 8.64 -4.76
C GLU A 617 -11.58 9.82 -5.21
N ARG A 618 -11.13 10.58 -6.22
CA ARG A 618 -11.93 11.66 -6.79
C ARG A 618 -13.22 11.13 -7.42
N ALA A 619 -13.18 10.04 -8.17
CA ALA A 619 -14.35 9.41 -8.75
C ALA A 619 -15.36 8.97 -7.68
N THR A 620 -14.88 8.47 -6.53
CA THR A 620 -15.72 8.10 -5.39
C THR A 620 -16.48 9.31 -4.83
N TYR A 621 -15.80 10.46 -4.72
CA TYR A 621 -16.47 11.71 -4.33
C TYR A 621 -17.51 12.16 -5.36
N GLU A 622 -17.16 12.15 -6.65
CA GLU A 622 -18.08 12.57 -7.71
C GLU A 622 -19.33 11.68 -7.77
N LEU A 623 -19.17 10.37 -7.53
CA LEU A 623 -20.28 9.44 -7.38
C LEU A 623 -21.17 9.80 -6.18
N ALA A 624 -20.54 10.10 -5.03
CA ALA A 624 -21.26 10.54 -3.82
C ALA A 624 -22.09 11.82 -4.09
N ALA A 625 -21.55 12.72 -4.91
CA ALA A 625 -22.21 13.96 -5.33
C ALA A 625 -23.24 13.77 -6.46
N GLY A 626 -23.48 12.54 -6.91
CA GLY A 626 -24.44 12.22 -7.98
C GLY A 626 -23.99 12.67 -9.37
N ARG A 627 -22.69 12.86 -9.59
CA ARG A 627 -22.10 13.30 -10.85
C ARG A 627 -21.62 12.12 -11.69
N ASN A 628 -21.46 12.35 -13.01
CA ASN A 628 -20.96 11.32 -13.93
C ASN A 628 -19.47 11.03 -13.66
N ILE A 629 -19.11 9.76 -13.51
CA ILE A 629 -17.76 9.30 -13.22
C ILE A 629 -17.04 8.61 -14.38
N ASP A 630 -17.65 8.52 -15.56
CA ASP A 630 -17.13 7.77 -16.71
C ASP A 630 -15.73 8.24 -17.14
N VAL A 631 -15.47 9.54 -17.03
CA VAL A 631 -14.15 10.11 -17.39
C VAL A 631 -13.07 9.60 -16.48
N TYR A 632 -13.34 9.45 -15.20
CA TYR A 632 -12.38 8.96 -14.19
C TYR A 632 -12.14 7.45 -14.33
N ILE A 633 -13.20 6.67 -14.58
CA ILE A 633 -13.07 5.23 -14.84
C ILE A 633 -12.22 5.00 -16.10
N ARG A 634 -12.52 5.69 -17.21
CA ARG A 634 -11.70 5.57 -18.43
C ARG A 634 -10.26 6.01 -18.22
N ALA A 635 -10.02 7.07 -17.43
CA ALA A 635 -8.68 7.52 -17.09
C ALA A 635 -7.92 6.45 -16.31
N ALA A 636 -8.50 5.92 -15.23
CA ALA A 636 -7.88 4.85 -14.43
C ALA A 636 -7.57 3.61 -15.29
N GLU A 637 -8.55 3.15 -16.09
CA GLU A 637 -8.34 2.03 -17.02
C GLU A 637 -7.24 2.29 -18.05
N GLY A 638 -7.08 3.55 -18.48
CA GLY A 638 -6.03 3.98 -19.41
C GLY A 638 -4.63 4.01 -18.80
N PHE A 639 -4.53 4.11 -17.46
CA PHE A 639 -3.27 4.04 -16.70
C PHE A 639 -2.83 2.60 -16.44
N ALA A 640 -3.74 1.64 -16.48
CA ALA A 640 -3.42 0.25 -16.25
C ALA A 640 -2.56 -0.34 -17.38
N THR A 641 -1.70 -1.31 -17.03
CA THR A 641 -0.93 -2.08 -18.02
C THR A 641 -1.83 -2.87 -18.97
N GLY A 642 -1.27 -3.46 -20.02
CA GLY A 642 -2.02 -4.26 -21.01
C GLY A 642 -2.80 -5.42 -20.38
N VAL A 643 -2.34 -5.97 -19.28
CA VAL A 643 -3.00 -7.04 -18.51
C VAL A 643 -3.77 -6.52 -17.30
N GLY A 644 -3.86 -5.21 -17.09
CA GLY A 644 -4.73 -4.58 -16.10
C GLY A 644 -4.13 -4.35 -14.72
N LEU A 645 -2.81 -4.13 -14.59
CA LEU A 645 -2.16 -3.72 -13.35
C LEU A 645 -2.20 -2.21 -13.18
N PHE A 646 -2.60 -1.71 -12.01
CA PHE A 646 -2.54 -0.28 -11.69
C PHE A 646 -1.19 0.11 -11.11
N PRO A 647 -0.52 1.14 -11.69
CA PRO A 647 0.71 1.67 -11.14
C PRO A 647 0.44 2.58 -9.93
N GLU A 648 1.45 2.72 -9.08
CA GLU A 648 1.50 3.76 -8.06
C GLU A 648 1.51 5.15 -8.69
N GLN A 649 2.46 5.37 -9.64
CA GLN A 649 2.68 6.68 -10.27
C GLN A 649 2.71 6.57 -11.79
N ILE A 650 2.22 7.61 -12.45
CA ILE A 650 2.34 7.79 -13.89
C ILE A 650 3.18 9.03 -14.19
N TRP A 651 3.95 9.00 -15.27
CA TRP A 651 4.80 10.11 -15.69
C TRP A 651 3.97 11.36 -16.03
N GLY A 652 4.18 12.43 -15.29
CA GLY A 652 3.41 13.68 -15.40
C GLY A 652 4.14 14.82 -16.12
N LEU A 653 5.26 14.54 -16.81
CA LEU A 653 6.10 15.49 -17.50
C LEU A 653 6.23 15.13 -19.00
N PRO A 654 6.82 15.98 -19.86
CA PRO A 654 7.06 15.65 -21.26
C PRO A 654 7.86 14.35 -21.46
N ASP A 655 7.67 13.70 -22.60
CA ASP A 655 8.32 12.44 -22.93
C ASP A 655 9.84 12.52 -22.89
N ILE A 656 10.48 11.48 -22.33
CA ILE A 656 11.93 11.25 -22.34
C ILE A 656 12.18 9.83 -22.88
N PRO A 657 12.17 9.63 -24.22
CA PRO A 657 12.20 8.30 -24.81
C PRO A 657 13.42 7.45 -24.45
N HIS A 658 14.59 8.06 -24.25
CA HIS A 658 15.82 7.32 -23.88
C HIS A 658 15.82 6.80 -22.43
N GLU A 659 14.95 7.37 -21.57
CA GLU A 659 14.69 6.89 -20.21
C GLU A 659 13.38 6.10 -20.13
N HIS A 660 12.74 5.81 -21.25
CA HIS A 660 11.44 5.12 -21.34
C HIS A 660 10.31 5.81 -20.57
N MET A 661 10.41 7.13 -20.34
CA MET A 661 9.36 7.92 -19.69
C MET A 661 8.45 8.57 -20.72
N PHE A 662 7.15 8.21 -20.66
CA PHE A 662 6.13 8.70 -21.59
C PHE A 662 4.95 9.29 -20.83
N PHE A 663 4.47 10.47 -21.24
CA PHE A 663 3.40 11.20 -20.56
C PHE A 663 2.14 10.34 -20.36
N GLY A 664 1.70 10.20 -19.13
CA GLY A 664 0.55 9.37 -18.74
C GLY A 664 0.82 7.86 -18.67
N LYS A 665 2.08 7.42 -18.84
CA LYS A 665 2.48 6.01 -18.64
C LYS A 665 3.19 5.84 -17.29
N ALA A 666 3.28 4.60 -16.83
CA ALA A 666 3.90 4.27 -15.56
C ALA A 666 5.35 4.76 -15.46
N THR A 667 5.78 5.08 -14.25
CA THR A 667 7.18 5.38 -13.88
C THR A 667 7.88 4.12 -13.37
N GLY A 668 9.09 4.24 -12.79
CA GLY A 668 9.78 3.17 -12.07
C GLY A 668 9.24 2.86 -10.67
N ALA A 669 8.13 3.50 -10.26
CA ALA A 669 7.44 3.24 -9.00
C ALA A 669 6.76 1.85 -8.98
N ALA A 670 6.12 1.50 -7.88
CA ALA A 670 5.50 0.18 -7.69
C ALA A 670 4.37 -0.13 -8.70
N ILE A 671 4.42 -1.31 -9.30
CA ILE A 671 3.34 -1.94 -10.06
C ILE A 671 3.32 -3.44 -9.73
N PRO A 672 2.13 -4.00 -9.37
CA PRO A 672 0.87 -3.34 -9.06
C PRO A 672 0.89 -2.63 -7.71
N LEU A 673 0.06 -1.61 -7.50
CA LEU A 673 -0.23 -1.07 -6.18
C LEU A 673 -1.53 -1.67 -5.65
N LEU A 674 -1.46 -2.40 -4.52
CA LEU A 674 -2.61 -3.05 -3.90
C LEU A 674 -3.76 -2.07 -3.63
N TRP A 675 -3.44 -0.92 -3.03
CA TRP A 675 -4.42 0.11 -2.68
C TRP A 675 -5.17 0.64 -3.92
N ALA A 676 -4.49 0.87 -5.05
CA ALA A 676 -5.15 1.30 -6.28
C ALA A 676 -6.14 0.26 -6.83
N HIS A 677 -5.78 -1.04 -6.76
CA HIS A 677 -6.69 -2.12 -7.11
C HIS A 677 -7.90 -2.19 -6.17
N ALA A 678 -7.68 -1.97 -4.88
CA ALA A 678 -8.74 -1.93 -3.88
C ALA A 678 -9.73 -0.79 -4.16
N GLU A 679 -9.24 0.42 -4.42
CA GLU A 679 -10.08 1.56 -4.74
C GLU A 679 -10.91 1.34 -6.02
N TYR A 680 -10.33 0.73 -7.05
CA TYR A 680 -11.05 0.42 -8.27
C TYR A 680 -12.20 -0.58 -8.03
N VAL A 681 -11.95 -1.64 -7.26
CA VAL A 681 -13.00 -2.63 -6.90
C VAL A 681 -14.12 -1.97 -6.11
N LYS A 682 -13.80 -1.15 -5.09
CA LYS A 682 -14.79 -0.45 -4.27
C LYS A 682 -15.59 0.59 -5.07
N LEU A 683 -14.94 1.31 -5.99
CA LEU A 683 -15.59 2.28 -6.87
C LEU A 683 -16.62 1.61 -7.80
N LEU A 684 -16.24 0.51 -8.48
CA LEU A 684 -17.17 -0.20 -9.36
C LEU A 684 -18.33 -0.82 -8.56
N ARG A 685 -18.08 -1.35 -7.38
CA ARG A 685 -19.14 -1.79 -6.47
C ARG A 685 -20.06 -0.64 -6.10
N SER A 686 -19.50 0.50 -5.74
CA SER A 686 -20.27 1.72 -5.41
C SER A 686 -21.15 2.20 -6.56
N MET A 687 -20.64 2.13 -7.79
CA MET A 687 -21.38 2.48 -9.00
C MET A 687 -22.55 1.53 -9.25
N ILE A 688 -22.36 0.23 -9.06
CA ILE A 688 -23.43 -0.78 -9.21
C ILE A 688 -24.52 -0.55 -8.18
N ASP A 689 -24.15 -0.36 -6.92
CA ASP A 689 -25.07 -0.13 -5.80
C ASP A 689 -25.67 1.29 -5.81
N ASN A 690 -25.15 2.19 -6.66
CA ASN A 690 -25.47 3.63 -6.69
C ASN A 690 -25.29 4.28 -5.30
N ARG A 691 -24.29 3.84 -4.55
CA ARG A 691 -23.95 4.28 -3.19
C ARG A 691 -22.49 3.97 -2.88
N VAL A 692 -21.79 4.93 -2.30
CA VAL A 692 -20.40 4.74 -1.88
C VAL A 692 -20.30 3.59 -0.88
N PHE A 693 -19.52 2.56 -1.21
CA PHE A 693 -19.37 1.35 -0.40
C PHE A 693 -18.73 1.66 0.96
N ASP A 694 -17.80 2.59 0.98
CA ASP A 694 -17.08 2.98 2.20
C ASP A 694 -17.90 3.84 3.15
N ARG A 695 -19.03 4.39 2.74
CA ARG A 695 -19.91 5.19 3.59
C ARG A 695 -20.41 4.37 4.79
N ILE A 696 -20.22 4.93 5.98
CA ILE A 696 -20.59 4.32 7.26
C ILE A 696 -21.89 4.97 7.75
N GLU A 697 -22.99 4.24 7.68
CA GLU A 697 -24.32 4.81 7.99
C GLU A 697 -24.45 5.38 9.41
N PRO A 698 -23.94 4.76 10.48
CA PRO A 698 -23.96 5.39 11.82
C PRO A 698 -23.21 6.73 11.89
N VAL A 699 -22.11 6.87 11.13
CA VAL A 699 -21.37 8.13 11.01
C VAL A 699 -22.21 9.18 10.30
N ALA A 700 -22.79 8.81 9.15
CA ALA A 700 -23.62 9.70 8.37
C ALA A 700 -24.92 10.10 9.10
N ALA A 701 -25.54 9.18 9.81
CA ALA A 701 -26.71 9.46 10.65
C ALA A 701 -26.40 10.45 11.77
N ARG A 702 -25.15 10.42 12.30
CA ARG A 702 -24.74 11.32 13.36
C ARG A 702 -24.34 12.71 12.86
N TYR A 703 -23.60 12.80 11.76
CA TYR A 703 -22.95 14.05 11.35
C TYR A 703 -23.57 14.72 10.12
N CYS A 704 -24.25 13.98 9.25
CA CYS A 704 -24.94 14.57 8.10
C CYS A 704 -26.39 15.03 8.40
N ASN A 705 -26.86 14.86 9.63
CA ASN A 705 -28.17 15.36 10.06
C ASN A 705 -27.97 16.60 10.97
N ASP A 706 -28.96 17.48 10.99
CA ASP A 706 -28.90 18.74 11.75
C ASP A 706 -29.27 18.52 13.23
N ASN A 707 -28.94 17.38 13.81
CA ASN A 707 -29.17 17.10 15.22
C ASN A 707 -28.19 17.89 16.10
N PRO A 708 -28.64 18.61 17.12
CA PRO A 708 -27.75 19.32 18.03
C PRO A 708 -26.87 18.34 18.81
N ARG A 709 -25.59 18.61 18.87
CA ARG A 709 -24.60 17.88 19.65
C ARG A 709 -24.01 18.77 20.75
N PRO A 710 -23.57 18.17 21.85
CA PRO A 710 -22.89 18.95 22.88
C PRO A 710 -21.58 19.50 22.31
N VAL A 711 -21.32 20.78 22.62
CA VAL A 711 -20.01 21.38 22.37
C VAL A 711 -19.08 20.89 23.47
N ILE A 712 -18.01 20.22 23.08
CA ILE A 712 -17.07 19.61 24.02
C ILE A 712 -15.63 20.02 23.69
N GLU A 713 -14.86 20.25 24.72
CA GLU A 713 -13.41 20.42 24.68
C GLU A 713 -12.74 19.36 25.55
N VAL A 714 -11.57 18.86 25.13
CA VAL A 714 -10.84 17.79 25.82
C VAL A 714 -9.47 18.27 26.25
N TRP A 715 -9.22 18.18 27.56
CA TRP A 715 -7.91 18.38 28.15
C TRP A 715 -7.28 17.04 28.53
N LYS A 716 -6.01 16.84 28.18
CA LYS A 716 -5.21 15.68 28.56
C LYS A 716 -3.72 16.05 28.64
N MET A 717 -2.87 15.23 29.28
CA MET A 717 -1.49 15.58 29.56
C MET A 717 -0.69 15.95 28.30
N ASN A 718 -0.94 15.31 27.16
CA ASN A 718 -0.29 15.60 25.88
C ASN A 718 -1.04 16.69 25.05
N ARG A 719 -2.19 17.18 25.54
CA ARG A 719 -2.95 18.29 24.94
C ARG A 719 -3.56 19.18 26.06
N GLN A 720 -2.79 20.09 26.58
CA GLN A 720 -3.21 20.98 27.66
C GLN A 720 -3.83 22.26 27.08
N VAL A 721 -5.13 22.16 26.71
CA VAL A 721 -5.82 23.34 26.20
C VAL A 721 -5.80 24.48 27.22
N ARG A 722 -5.55 25.70 26.77
CA ARG A 722 -5.43 26.91 27.61
C ARG A 722 -6.70 27.73 27.68
N LYS A 723 -7.65 27.45 26.77
CA LYS A 723 -8.88 28.22 26.61
C LYS A 723 -10.07 27.31 26.31
N VAL A 724 -11.22 27.65 26.86
CA VAL A 724 -12.49 26.99 26.58
C VAL A 724 -13.60 28.03 26.44
N THR A 725 -14.55 27.80 25.53
CA THR A 725 -15.70 28.71 25.37
C THR A 725 -16.73 28.49 26.50
N ALA A 726 -17.26 29.58 27.04
CA ALA A 726 -18.35 29.51 28.01
C ALA A 726 -19.55 28.72 27.47
N GLY A 727 -20.13 27.84 28.27
CA GLY A 727 -21.19 26.94 27.88
C GLY A 727 -20.71 25.56 27.33
N THR A 728 -19.40 25.38 27.12
CA THR A 728 -18.81 24.12 26.64
C THR A 728 -18.67 23.09 27.77
N LEU A 729 -18.75 21.82 27.45
CA LEU A 729 -18.35 20.73 28.35
C LEU A 729 -16.84 20.54 28.25
N LEU A 730 -16.10 20.79 29.35
CA LEU A 730 -14.68 20.48 29.43
C LEU A 730 -14.49 19.09 30.02
N ARG A 731 -13.95 18.18 29.26
CA ARG A 731 -13.60 16.82 29.70
C ARG A 731 -12.10 16.73 29.98
N ILE A 732 -11.74 16.30 31.17
CA ILE A 732 -10.36 16.09 31.62
C ILE A 732 -10.10 14.58 31.64
N LEU A 733 -9.09 14.11 30.86
CA LEU A 733 -8.74 12.70 30.71
C LEU A 733 -7.42 12.35 31.38
N ALA A 734 -7.36 11.16 31.97
CA ALA A 734 -6.13 10.56 32.46
C ALA A 734 -6.11 9.03 32.27
N PRO A 735 -4.94 8.38 32.26
CA PRO A 735 -4.79 6.94 32.09
C PRO A 735 -4.99 6.12 33.37
N ALA A 736 -5.16 6.75 34.52
CA ALA A 736 -5.30 6.11 35.83
C ALA A 736 -6.35 6.84 36.67
N PRO A 737 -6.96 6.19 37.70
CA PRO A 737 -7.91 6.80 38.59
C PRO A 737 -7.35 8.04 39.29
N PHE A 738 -8.12 9.12 39.35
CA PHE A 738 -7.73 10.35 39.97
C PHE A 738 -8.90 11.04 40.66
N VAL A 739 -8.58 11.94 41.61
CA VAL A 739 -9.50 12.93 42.12
C VAL A 739 -9.05 14.28 41.57
N LEU A 740 -9.92 14.93 40.82
CA LEU A 740 -9.68 16.27 40.31
C LEU A 740 -10.01 17.28 41.44
N HIS A 741 -9.01 18.00 41.95
CA HIS A 741 -9.17 19.14 42.83
C HIS A 741 -9.22 20.38 41.95
N TRP A 742 -10.37 21.09 41.91
CA TRP A 742 -10.60 22.15 40.94
C TRP A 742 -11.45 23.29 41.50
N SER A 743 -11.38 24.45 40.87
CA SER A 743 -12.14 25.65 41.18
C SER A 743 -12.48 26.46 39.94
N ASP A 744 -13.63 27.11 39.95
CA ASP A 744 -14.15 28.05 38.97
C ASP A 744 -14.18 29.50 39.48
N ASP A 745 -13.58 29.78 40.65
CA ASP A 745 -13.63 31.05 41.36
C ASP A 745 -12.29 31.42 42.03
N GLU A 746 -11.16 31.16 41.38
CA GLU A 746 -9.80 31.47 41.83
C GLU A 746 -9.45 30.83 43.19
N TRP A 747 -9.85 29.58 43.42
CA TRP A 747 -9.63 28.79 44.64
C TRP A 747 -10.40 29.29 45.89
N ASN A 748 -11.44 30.12 45.72
CA ASN A 748 -12.26 30.53 46.87
C ASN A 748 -13.14 29.37 47.37
N THR A 749 -13.66 28.54 46.44
CA THR A 749 -14.47 27.36 46.77
C THR A 749 -13.99 26.16 45.98
N PRO A 750 -12.83 25.53 46.37
CA PRO A 750 -12.33 24.34 45.69
C PRO A 750 -13.27 23.14 45.90
N ARG A 751 -13.32 22.26 44.88
CA ARG A 751 -14.16 21.07 44.82
C ARG A 751 -13.29 19.84 44.49
N ASP A 752 -13.66 18.71 45.04
CA ASP A 752 -13.08 17.43 44.72
C ASP A 752 -14.06 16.56 43.90
N THR A 753 -13.65 16.09 42.77
CA THR A 753 -14.44 15.21 41.88
C THR A 753 -13.66 13.97 41.54
N SER A 754 -14.15 12.79 41.93
CA SER A 754 -13.52 11.53 41.52
C SER A 754 -13.74 11.26 40.04
N SER A 755 -12.73 10.71 39.40
CA SER A 755 -12.83 10.30 38.00
C SER A 755 -13.86 9.18 37.79
N THR A 756 -14.38 9.12 36.57
CA THR A 756 -15.29 8.08 36.11
C THR A 756 -14.54 7.10 35.22
N PRO A 757 -14.53 5.79 35.51
CA PRO A 757 -13.84 4.80 34.72
C PRO A 757 -14.57 4.46 33.42
N THR A 758 -13.83 4.06 32.41
CA THR A 758 -14.33 3.42 31.18
C THR A 758 -13.74 2.01 31.03
N ALA A 759 -14.40 1.15 30.26
CA ALA A 759 -13.84 -0.17 29.93
C ALA A 759 -12.56 -0.11 29.04
N LEU A 760 -12.13 1.08 28.63
CA LEU A 760 -10.92 1.32 27.85
C LEU A 760 -9.68 1.59 28.72
N GLY A 761 -9.81 1.57 30.06
CA GLY A 761 -8.73 2.00 30.97
C GLY A 761 -8.41 3.49 30.87
N ILE A 762 -9.41 4.29 30.52
CA ILE A 762 -9.34 5.76 30.50
C ILE A 762 -10.28 6.28 31.55
N GLU A 763 -9.80 7.17 32.37
CA GLU A 763 -10.53 7.86 33.43
C GLU A 763 -10.85 9.31 33.00
N TYR A 764 -12.02 9.83 33.40
CA TYR A 764 -12.38 11.20 33.05
C TYR A 764 -13.21 11.89 34.11
N VAL A 765 -13.12 13.23 34.08
CA VAL A 765 -14.03 14.16 34.81
C VAL A 765 -14.60 15.16 33.82
N ASP A 766 -15.90 15.36 33.86
CA ASP A 766 -16.62 16.34 33.06
C ASP A 766 -16.95 17.59 33.89
N ILE A 767 -16.56 18.76 33.40
CA ILE A 767 -16.90 20.08 34.00
C ILE A 767 -17.76 20.82 32.99
N GLN A 768 -19.02 21.09 33.33
CA GLN A 768 -19.87 21.98 32.55
C GLN A 768 -19.46 23.44 32.85
N VAL A 769 -18.88 24.12 31.87
CA VAL A 769 -18.49 25.55 31.99
C VAL A 769 -19.76 26.38 31.95
N ASP A 770 -19.98 27.16 33.00
CA ASP A 770 -21.16 28.05 33.08
C ASP A 770 -21.13 29.10 31.96
N PRO A 771 -22.25 29.39 31.27
CA PRO A 771 -22.30 30.41 30.23
C PRO A 771 -21.90 31.82 30.71
N GLY A 772 -22.02 32.09 32.02
CA GLY A 772 -21.62 33.36 32.65
C GLY A 772 -20.24 33.32 33.31
N GLN A 773 -19.51 32.19 33.21
CA GLN A 773 -18.18 31.99 33.81
C GLN A 773 -17.18 33.02 33.30
N LYS A 774 -16.48 33.73 34.21
CA LYS A 774 -15.45 34.71 33.87
C LYS A 774 -14.06 34.32 34.37
N ALA A 775 -13.99 33.71 35.56
CA ALA A 775 -12.74 33.23 36.13
C ALA A 775 -12.25 31.98 35.39
N PRO A 776 -10.94 31.77 35.28
CA PRO A 776 -10.40 30.56 34.71
C PRO A 776 -10.77 29.31 35.53
N LEU A 777 -10.90 28.21 34.90
CA LEU A 777 -10.96 26.90 35.56
C LEU A 777 -9.55 26.52 36.00
N ARG A 778 -9.34 26.30 37.29
CA ARG A 778 -8.06 25.88 37.86
C ARG A 778 -8.21 24.50 38.45
N PHE A 779 -7.21 23.61 38.22
CA PHE A 779 -7.24 22.25 38.74
C PHE A 779 -5.87 21.65 38.92
N THR A 780 -5.83 20.58 39.72
CA THR A 780 -4.70 19.69 39.90
C THR A 780 -5.19 18.28 40.14
N PHE A 781 -4.31 17.29 40.06
CA PHE A 781 -4.67 15.88 40.24
C PHE A 781 -4.18 15.38 41.61
N ASN A 782 -5.00 14.62 42.30
CA ASN A 782 -4.62 13.71 43.34
C ASN A 782 -4.74 12.29 42.82
N TRP A 783 -3.67 11.52 42.93
CA TRP A 783 -3.56 10.13 42.49
C TRP A 783 -3.74 9.18 43.67
N PRO A 784 -4.94 8.68 43.94
CA PRO A 784 -5.22 7.90 45.17
C PRO A 784 -4.39 6.64 45.31
N GLU A 785 -4.19 5.91 44.21
CA GLU A 785 -3.40 4.66 44.20
C GLU A 785 -1.94 4.91 44.53
N GLU A 786 -1.37 6.02 44.07
CA GLU A 786 0.00 6.43 44.32
C GLU A 786 0.17 7.28 45.60
N GLN A 787 -0.95 7.64 46.23
CA GLN A 787 -1.00 8.51 47.41
C GLN A 787 -0.21 9.83 47.21
N ARG A 788 -0.25 10.41 46.03
CA ARG A 788 0.46 11.65 45.70
C ARG A 788 -0.40 12.69 45.00
N TRP A 789 0.03 13.91 45.12
CA TRP A 789 -0.45 15.02 44.29
C TRP A 789 0.41 15.18 43.07
N GLU A 790 -0.17 15.72 41.98
CA GLU A 790 0.57 15.98 40.73
C GLU A 790 1.75 16.97 40.92
N GLY A 791 1.60 17.90 41.86
CA GLY A 791 2.63 18.90 42.13
C GLY A 791 2.61 20.09 41.16
N ALA A 792 1.70 20.10 40.20
CA ALA A 792 1.45 21.20 39.26
C ALA A 792 -0.03 21.63 39.32
N ASN A 793 -0.28 22.92 39.11
CA ASN A 793 -1.62 23.46 38.91
C ASN A 793 -1.80 23.82 37.44
N TYR A 794 -2.95 23.46 36.90
CA TYR A 794 -3.35 23.78 35.53
C TYR A 794 -4.43 24.85 35.51
N ALA A 795 -4.49 25.64 34.43
CA ALA A 795 -5.51 26.67 34.27
C ALA A 795 -6.03 26.67 32.83
N VAL A 796 -7.35 26.79 32.69
CA VAL A 796 -8.03 26.94 31.40
C VAL A 796 -8.85 28.23 31.45
N GLU A 797 -8.46 29.21 30.63
CA GLU A 797 -9.18 30.50 30.53
C GLU A 797 -10.54 30.29 29.86
N VAL A 798 -11.57 31.04 30.33
CA VAL A 798 -12.90 30.98 29.76
C VAL A 798 -13.13 32.15 28.81
N GLU A 799 -13.37 31.85 27.54
CA GLU A 799 -13.68 32.82 26.49
C GLU A 799 -15.17 32.89 26.23
N HIS A 800 -15.69 34.11 26.02
CA HIS A 800 -17.07 34.31 25.62
C HIS A 800 -17.16 34.46 24.10
N PRO A 801 -18.17 33.83 23.43
CA PRO A 801 -18.42 34.08 22.01
C PRO A 801 -18.57 35.57 21.74
N ALA A 802 -17.90 36.08 20.69
CA ALA A 802 -18.10 37.45 20.27
C ALA A 802 -19.59 37.68 20.04
N GLN A 803 -20.21 38.65 20.73
CA GLN A 803 -21.59 39.01 20.50
C GLN A 803 -21.72 39.48 19.06
N THR A 804 -22.42 38.73 18.23
CA THR A 804 -22.85 39.18 16.90
C THR A 804 -23.75 40.39 17.12
N VAL A 805 -23.24 41.55 16.86
CA VAL A 805 -24.04 42.79 16.86
C VAL A 805 -25.01 42.65 15.68
N ALA A 806 -26.24 42.25 15.97
CA ALA A 806 -27.34 42.35 15.02
C ALA A 806 -27.52 43.83 14.73
N GLU A 807 -27.06 44.31 13.57
CA GLU A 807 -27.41 45.64 13.07
C GLU A 807 -28.93 45.70 12.86
N ASN A 808 -29.63 46.19 13.87
CA ASN A 808 -31.00 46.64 13.71
C ASN A 808 -31.01 47.87 12.81
N SER A 809 -31.10 47.67 11.51
CA SER A 809 -31.48 48.74 10.60
C SER A 809 -32.97 49.08 10.83
N VAL A 810 -33.22 49.95 11.77
CA VAL A 810 -34.51 50.65 11.86
C VAL A 810 -34.63 51.53 10.60
N ALA A 811 -35.39 51.08 9.62
CA ALA A 811 -35.83 51.92 8.54
C ALA A 811 -36.71 53.07 9.09
N LYS A 812 -36.17 54.28 9.17
CA LYS A 812 -36.97 55.50 9.29
C LYS A 812 -37.69 55.74 7.97
N SER A 813 -38.97 55.43 7.95
CA SER A 813 -39.88 56.00 6.96
C SER A 813 -39.96 57.50 7.25
N SER A 814 -39.45 58.34 6.36
CA SER A 814 -39.83 59.74 6.27
C SER A 814 -40.84 59.89 5.14
N SER A 815 -42.08 60.15 5.54
CA SER A 815 -43.06 60.82 4.70
C SER A 815 -42.63 62.26 4.44
N ASP A 816 -42.42 62.64 3.19
CA ASP A 816 -43.00 63.79 2.55
C ASP A 816 -42.72 63.75 1.06
#